data_6168b7fd22f4a1b90734e8b5827f2ffd
#
_entry.id   6168b7fd22f4a1b90734e8b5827f2ffd
#
_cell.length_a   1.000
_cell.length_b   1.000
_cell.length_c   1.000
_cell.angle_alpha   90.00
_cell.angle_beta   90.00
_cell.angle_gamma   90.00
#
_symmetry.space_group_name_H-M   'P 1'
#
loop_
_entity.id
_entity.type
_entity.pdbx_description
1 polymer ?
#
loop_
_entity_poly.entity_id
_entity_poly.type
_entity_poly.pdbx_seq_one_letter_code
_entity_poly.pdbx_strand_id
1 'polypeptide(L)'
;MNDTSTPFRVLVCGTNFGRFYAEAAHRRPGYALAGTLSRGSAASRAYAERLGVPHYTDTDDLPADIDAACVAVGSAISGGAGTELARALMDRGIHVLQEHPVHLTELTNSLTHARRRGVQYRLNTHYPHVSPVRGFVDAARRLVAQQRPLFVDAATPVHLMHPLVDILGRALGTLRPWRFADPAPLPAAVGPQPFRSLHGMLAGVPLTLRVHHQLDPSDRDNHALHWHRISLGTEGGVLTLADTHGPVLWSPRLHVGRDADRRLVLDGPGTGRLGLGTTAVVGTTGTFRTVFTDLWPEAVGSALDGLREAVEQGGDALRTGQYDLAVCRIWSDLAARLGPPEIVRPATPRPLALSDVFPAPQHTRADPARTDAHRADDPARTRGAARASPYTPSAEFFDLVAAEHTATASAPAVAALLADADLSTGPVVDIGAGTGLVTEAVARARPDAEILACEPAVGMRAVLTSRVFSDPDLRSRVTVTADAAPDLDLPERVSAVLLCGVLGHLDAAGRALLWRRLNRRLAPGGLVVVELMQFEEPLTLPGTRLATATAGRHRYEWSFGAAPDETEDGVLRLHSTWRVYREDATEAEREVHDSYRWEPFGLKDVVAESGMTARTLPTRPGAPPLAVLTRAPDAANTPVPVSTSTHG
;
A
#
# COMPACT_ATOMS: atom_id res chain seq x y z
N MET A 1 -18.44 -16.74 -22.57
CA MET A 1 -19.73 -17.35 -22.25
C MET A 1 -20.49 -16.31 -21.46
N ASN A 2 -21.49 -15.66 -22.06
CA ASN A 2 -22.34 -14.71 -21.34
C ASN A 2 -23.23 -15.54 -20.40
N ASP A 3 -22.94 -15.43 -19.11
CA ASP A 3 -23.81 -15.95 -18.06
C ASP A 3 -25.07 -15.06 -18.02
N THR A 4 -26.17 -15.55 -18.59
CA THR A 4 -27.48 -14.88 -18.64
C THR A 4 -28.27 -15.13 -17.35
N SER A 5 -27.59 -15.25 -16.19
CA SER A 5 -28.30 -15.32 -14.91
C SER A 5 -28.97 -13.97 -14.64
N THR A 6 -30.26 -14.01 -14.27
CA THR A 6 -31.02 -12.82 -13.87
C THR A 6 -30.29 -12.11 -12.73
N PRO A 7 -30.04 -10.79 -12.81
CA PRO A 7 -29.30 -10.08 -11.77
C PRO A 7 -30.07 -10.13 -10.44
N PHE A 8 -29.33 -10.28 -9.34
CA PHE A 8 -29.88 -10.25 -7.98
C PHE A 8 -30.36 -8.83 -7.65
N ARG A 9 -31.66 -8.66 -7.44
CA ARG A 9 -32.33 -7.36 -7.31
C ARG A 9 -32.32 -6.88 -5.87
N VAL A 10 -31.66 -5.73 -5.63
CA VAL A 10 -31.44 -5.19 -4.28
C VAL A 10 -32.17 -3.87 -4.09
N LEU A 11 -32.99 -3.76 -3.04
CA LEU A 11 -33.57 -2.53 -2.55
C LEU A 11 -32.64 -1.91 -1.47
N VAL A 12 -32.48 -0.59 -1.48
CA VAL A 12 -31.72 0.09 -0.42
C VAL A 12 -32.62 1.01 0.39
N CYS A 13 -32.71 0.73 1.70
CA CYS A 13 -33.49 1.48 2.67
C CYS A 13 -32.61 2.47 3.43
N GLY A 14 -32.93 3.76 3.31
CA GLY A 14 -32.14 4.88 3.83
C GLY A 14 -31.15 5.39 2.76
N THR A 15 -30.99 6.72 2.68
CA THR A 15 -30.18 7.39 1.63
C THR A 15 -29.03 8.22 2.19
N ASN A 16 -28.78 8.17 3.50
CA ASN A 16 -27.60 8.79 4.11
C ASN A 16 -26.42 7.81 4.03
N PHE A 17 -26.25 6.91 4.98
CA PHE A 17 -25.24 5.84 4.91
C PHE A 17 -25.58 4.81 3.82
N GLY A 18 -26.85 4.59 3.52
CA GLY A 18 -27.34 3.72 2.43
C GLY A 18 -26.80 4.06 1.04
N ARG A 19 -26.22 5.25 0.85
CA ARG A 19 -25.54 5.59 -0.43
C ARG A 19 -24.43 4.58 -0.78
N PHE A 20 -23.68 4.11 0.20
CA PHE A 20 -22.62 3.11 -0.03
C PHE A 20 -23.19 1.77 -0.48
N TYR A 21 -24.36 1.40 0.03
CA TYR A 21 -25.10 0.21 -0.36
C TYR A 21 -25.67 0.33 -1.77
N ALA A 22 -26.23 1.50 -2.11
CA ALA A 22 -26.76 1.77 -3.43
C ALA A 22 -25.65 1.77 -4.49
N GLU A 23 -24.51 2.41 -4.22
CA GLU A 23 -23.35 2.40 -5.09
C GLU A 23 -22.77 0.98 -5.28
N ALA A 24 -22.69 0.19 -4.20
CA ALA A 24 -22.25 -1.20 -4.27
C ALA A 24 -23.15 -2.04 -5.18
N ALA A 25 -24.48 -1.98 -4.97
CA ALA A 25 -25.43 -2.74 -5.77
C ALA A 25 -25.49 -2.26 -7.24
N HIS A 26 -25.32 -0.94 -7.46
CA HIS A 26 -25.39 -0.35 -8.80
C HIS A 26 -24.15 -0.68 -9.66
N ARG A 27 -22.96 -0.73 -9.05
CA ARG A 27 -21.70 -0.95 -9.79
C ARG A 27 -21.29 -2.41 -9.90
N ARG A 28 -21.82 -3.29 -9.03
CA ARG A 28 -21.34 -4.67 -8.94
C ARG A 28 -21.98 -5.57 -9.99
N PRO A 29 -21.18 -6.30 -10.81
CA PRO A 29 -21.71 -7.25 -11.77
C PRO A 29 -22.58 -8.32 -11.10
N GLY A 30 -23.68 -8.68 -11.73
CA GLY A 30 -24.63 -9.68 -11.23
C GLY A 30 -25.64 -9.15 -10.20
N TYR A 31 -25.63 -7.83 -9.93
CA TYR A 31 -26.62 -7.16 -9.09
C TYR A 31 -27.37 -6.08 -9.88
N ALA A 32 -28.59 -5.80 -9.47
CA ALA A 32 -29.40 -4.69 -9.98
C ALA A 32 -29.99 -3.91 -8.80
N LEU A 33 -29.74 -2.60 -8.76
CA LEU A 33 -30.40 -1.72 -7.79
C LEU A 33 -31.87 -1.56 -8.19
N ALA A 34 -32.78 -2.20 -7.44
CA ALA A 34 -34.21 -2.20 -7.71
C ALA A 34 -34.91 -0.88 -7.33
N GLY A 35 -34.28 -0.11 -6.46
CA GLY A 35 -34.80 1.19 -6.02
C GLY A 35 -34.28 1.59 -4.65
N THR A 36 -34.73 2.76 -4.18
CA THR A 36 -34.46 3.24 -2.82
C THR A 36 -35.75 3.40 -2.04
N LEU A 37 -35.74 3.10 -0.75
CA LEU A 37 -36.86 3.31 0.19
C LEU A 37 -36.45 4.32 1.26
N SER A 38 -37.20 5.39 1.44
CA SER A 38 -36.98 6.36 2.52
C SER A 38 -38.24 7.14 2.84
N ARG A 39 -38.19 8.01 3.85
CA ARG A 39 -39.31 8.89 4.23
C ARG A 39 -39.67 9.97 3.21
N GLY A 40 -39.06 10.00 2.03
CA GLY A 40 -39.43 10.86 0.91
C GLY A 40 -38.91 12.31 1.00
N SER A 41 -37.75 12.56 1.60
CA SER A 41 -37.14 13.89 1.55
C SER A 41 -36.77 14.27 0.11
N ALA A 42 -36.71 15.57 -0.20
CA ALA A 42 -36.28 16.05 -1.51
C ALA A 42 -34.88 15.54 -1.89
N ALA A 43 -33.97 15.48 -0.92
CA ALA A 43 -32.62 14.94 -1.12
C ALA A 43 -32.62 13.45 -1.48
N SER A 44 -33.51 12.66 -0.84
CA SER A 44 -33.62 11.22 -1.12
C SER A 44 -34.20 10.96 -2.51
N ARG A 45 -35.20 11.73 -2.93
CA ARG A 45 -35.77 11.64 -4.28
C ARG A 45 -34.75 12.02 -5.35
N ALA A 46 -34.07 13.15 -5.18
CA ALA A 46 -33.02 13.59 -6.10
C ALA A 46 -31.84 12.58 -6.18
N TYR A 47 -31.57 11.86 -5.09
CA TYR A 47 -30.56 10.81 -5.10
C TYR A 47 -31.00 9.60 -5.95
N ALA A 48 -32.24 9.15 -5.79
CA ALA A 48 -32.79 8.04 -6.60
C ALA A 48 -32.86 8.42 -8.10
N GLU A 49 -33.30 9.64 -8.40
CA GLU A 49 -33.34 10.17 -9.76
C GLU A 49 -31.96 10.19 -10.42
N ARG A 50 -30.93 10.63 -9.71
CA ARG A 50 -29.54 10.61 -10.20
C ARG A 50 -29.02 9.21 -10.49
N LEU A 51 -29.47 8.20 -9.75
CA LEU A 51 -29.15 6.80 -10.00
C LEU A 51 -30.03 6.15 -11.08
N GLY A 52 -31.06 6.84 -11.55
CA GLY A 52 -32.01 6.32 -12.54
C GLY A 52 -32.88 5.19 -12.01
N VAL A 53 -33.18 5.16 -10.69
CA VAL A 53 -33.97 4.12 -10.04
C VAL A 53 -35.23 4.65 -9.34
N PRO A 54 -36.27 3.81 -9.17
CA PRO A 54 -37.47 4.19 -8.42
C PRO A 54 -37.17 4.60 -6.98
N HIS A 55 -37.95 5.52 -6.47
CA HIS A 55 -37.98 5.92 -5.06
C HIS A 55 -39.31 5.56 -4.43
N TYR A 56 -39.26 4.75 -3.37
CA TYR A 56 -40.43 4.31 -2.63
C TYR A 56 -40.48 5.01 -1.26
N THR A 57 -41.69 5.21 -0.74
CA THR A 57 -41.93 5.74 0.61
C THR A 57 -42.66 4.77 1.52
N ASP A 58 -43.27 3.75 0.93
CA ASP A 58 -43.98 2.69 1.64
C ASP A 58 -43.51 1.32 1.15
N THR A 59 -43.53 0.34 2.05
CA THR A 59 -43.22 -1.06 1.73
C THR A 59 -44.29 -1.69 0.85
N ASP A 60 -45.53 -1.23 0.92
CA ASP A 60 -46.65 -1.77 0.15
C ASP A 60 -46.54 -1.45 -1.35
N ASP A 61 -45.84 -0.39 -1.71
CA ASP A 61 -45.59 0.02 -3.11
C ASP A 61 -44.44 -0.76 -3.77
N LEU A 62 -43.74 -1.64 -3.04
CA LEU A 62 -42.58 -2.35 -3.56
C LEU A 62 -43.00 -3.44 -4.56
N PRO A 63 -42.27 -3.60 -5.68
CA PRO A 63 -42.51 -4.70 -6.61
C PRO A 63 -42.21 -6.06 -5.96
N ALA A 64 -42.80 -7.10 -6.53
CA ALA A 64 -42.70 -8.47 -5.98
C ALA A 64 -41.36 -9.17 -6.30
N ASP A 65 -40.57 -8.62 -7.23
CA ASP A 65 -39.35 -9.21 -7.77
C ASP A 65 -38.06 -8.68 -7.13
N ILE A 66 -38.14 -8.22 -5.86
CA ILE A 66 -36.99 -7.84 -5.04
C ILE A 66 -36.46 -9.06 -4.32
N ASP A 67 -35.19 -9.42 -4.55
CA ASP A 67 -34.54 -10.54 -3.88
C ASP A 67 -34.07 -10.18 -2.46
N ALA A 68 -33.44 -9.01 -2.29
CA ALA A 68 -32.90 -8.59 -1.01
C ALA A 68 -33.05 -7.09 -0.76
N ALA A 69 -33.04 -6.71 0.52
CA ALA A 69 -33.04 -5.34 0.95
C ALA A 69 -31.86 -5.05 1.89
N CYS A 70 -31.14 -3.95 1.62
CA CYS A 70 -30.15 -3.39 2.52
C CYS A 70 -30.81 -2.36 3.43
N VAL A 71 -30.89 -2.63 4.72
CA VAL A 71 -31.52 -1.72 5.69
C VAL A 71 -30.44 -0.89 6.40
N ALA A 72 -30.13 0.28 5.81
CA ALA A 72 -29.21 1.26 6.37
C ALA A 72 -29.97 2.38 7.13
N VAL A 73 -30.93 1.95 7.92
CA VAL A 73 -31.76 2.78 8.81
C VAL A 73 -31.44 2.39 10.24
N GLY A 74 -31.20 3.40 11.11
CA GLY A 74 -30.89 3.13 12.52
C GLY A 74 -31.94 2.25 13.18
N SER A 75 -31.50 1.32 14.04
CA SER A 75 -32.36 0.49 14.91
C SER A 75 -32.79 1.28 16.18
N ALA A 76 -33.56 0.66 17.09
CA ALA A 76 -33.98 1.30 18.32
C ALA A 76 -32.81 1.83 19.17
N ILE A 77 -31.68 1.13 19.20
CA ILE A 77 -30.46 1.59 19.91
C ILE A 77 -29.84 2.88 19.30
N SER A 78 -30.10 3.11 18.03
CA SER A 78 -29.66 4.33 17.31
C SER A 78 -30.78 5.37 17.16
N GLY A 79 -31.97 5.10 17.72
CA GLY A 79 -33.14 5.97 17.66
C GLY A 79 -33.91 5.91 16.35
N GLY A 80 -33.98 4.74 15.69
CA GLY A 80 -34.69 4.55 14.42
C GLY A 80 -35.51 3.26 14.36
N ALA A 81 -36.30 3.11 13.29
CA ALA A 81 -37.21 1.98 13.05
C ALA A 81 -36.61 0.90 12.11
N GLY A 82 -35.27 0.81 12.02
CA GLY A 82 -34.60 -0.08 11.05
C GLY A 82 -34.95 -1.56 11.24
N THR A 83 -35.09 -2.02 12.50
CA THR A 83 -35.44 -3.42 12.80
C THR A 83 -36.88 -3.72 12.46
N GLU A 84 -37.81 -2.77 12.67
CA GLU A 84 -39.22 -2.91 12.28
C GLU A 84 -39.35 -2.98 10.75
N LEU A 85 -38.64 -2.10 10.04
CA LEU A 85 -38.58 -2.11 8.60
C LEU A 85 -37.99 -3.45 8.07
N ALA A 86 -36.91 -3.94 8.66
CA ALA A 86 -36.33 -5.22 8.31
C ALA A 86 -37.35 -6.37 8.42
N ARG A 87 -38.18 -6.37 9.49
CA ARG A 87 -39.24 -7.38 9.66
C ARG A 87 -40.33 -7.24 8.60
N ALA A 88 -40.79 -6.03 8.31
CA ALA A 88 -41.81 -5.80 7.27
C ALA A 88 -41.34 -6.31 5.91
N LEU A 89 -40.06 -6.11 5.57
CA LEU A 89 -39.47 -6.64 4.34
C LEU A 89 -39.37 -8.17 4.34
N MET A 90 -38.98 -8.77 5.46
CA MET A 90 -38.96 -10.24 5.61
C MET A 90 -40.36 -10.84 5.51
N ASP A 91 -41.41 -10.14 5.99
CA ASP A 91 -42.82 -10.57 5.84
C ASP A 91 -43.25 -10.67 4.37
N ARG A 92 -42.62 -9.91 3.49
CA ARG A 92 -42.82 -9.95 2.05
C ARG A 92 -41.93 -10.98 1.32
N GLY A 93 -41.16 -11.78 2.06
CA GLY A 93 -40.24 -12.79 1.49
C GLY A 93 -38.89 -12.23 1.01
N ILE A 94 -38.57 -10.97 1.35
CA ILE A 94 -37.33 -10.30 0.93
C ILE A 94 -36.21 -10.63 1.93
N HIS A 95 -35.05 -11.06 1.44
CA HIS A 95 -33.85 -11.29 2.25
C HIS A 95 -33.29 -9.96 2.77
N VAL A 96 -32.67 -9.93 3.95
CA VAL A 96 -32.25 -8.66 4.57
C VAL A 96 -30.78 -8.66 4.95
N LEU A 97 -30.09 -7.59 4.55
CA LEU A 97 -28.79 -7.16 5.07
C LEU A 97 -29.00 -5.88 5.88
N GLN A 98 -28.97 -5.97 7.22
CA GLN A 98 -29.18 -4.81 8.09
C GLN A 98 -27.87 -4.23 8.58
N GLU A 99 -27.74 -2.90 8.53
CA GLU A 99 -26.60 -2.16 9.09
C GLU A 99 -26.61 -2.19 10.61
N HIS A 100 -25.42 -2.37 11.19
CA HIS A 100 -25.21 -2.30 12.64
C HIS A 100 -25.33 -0.86 13.18
N PRO A 101 -25.50 -0.66 14.50
CA PRO A 101 -25.70 -1.64 15.56
C PRO A 101 -27.17 -2.05 15.71
N VAL A 102 -27.38 -3.29 16.10
CA VAL A 102 -28.70 -3.81 16.47
C VAL A 102 -28.60 -4.41 17.87
N HIS A 103 -29.58 -4.12 18.74
CA HIS A 103 -29.58 -4.65 20.09
C HIS A 103 -29.77 -6.18 20.10
N LEU A 104 -29.16 -6.87 21.07
CA LEU A 104 -29.18 -8.35 21.15
C LEU A 104 -30.61 -8.95 21.06
N THR A 105 -31.59 -8.34 21.73
CA THR A 105 -32.99 -8.79 21.69
C THR A 105 -33.58 -8.62 20.28
N GLU A 106 -33.35 -7.48 19.65
CA GLU A 106 -33.83 -7.21 18.28
C GLU A 106 -33.19 -8.17 17.28
N LEU A 107 -31.86 -8.41 17.39
CA LEU A 107 -31.13 -9.35 16.54
C LEU A 107 -31.68 -10.78 16.70
N THR A 108 -31.88 -11.24 17.95
CA THR A 108 -32.45 -12.55 18.23
C THR A 108 -33.84 -12.70 17.61
N ASN A 109 -34.67 -11.67 17.76
CA ASN A 109 -36.02 -11.66 17.21
C ASN A 109 -36.01 -11.63 15.67
N SER A 110 -35.11 -10.85 15.05
CA SER A 110 -34.99 -10.77 13.59
C SER A 110 -34.51 -12.09 12.98
N LEU A 111 -33.53 -12.74 13.59
CA LEU A 111 -33.05 -14.06 13.16
C LEU A 111 -34.14 -15.15 13.30
N THR A 112 -34.89 -15.10 14.40
CA THR A 112 -36.03 -16.02 14.62
C THR A 112 -37.13 -15.77 13.59
N HIS A 113 -37.41 -14.51 13.28
CA HIS A 113 -38.39 -14.10 12.29
C HIS A 113 -37.98 -14.54 10.88
N ALA A 114 -36.73 -14.27 10.48
CA ALA A 114 -36.18 -14.72 9.20
C ALA A 114 -36.32 -16.23 8.99
N ARG A 115 -35.97 -17.02 10.02
CA ARG A 115 -36.16 -18.48 10.01
C ARG A 115 -37.62 -18.89 9.77
N ARG A 116 -38.59 -18.24 10.46
CA ARG A 116 -40.01 -18.52 10.29
C ARG A 116 -40.54 -18.18 8.89
N ARG A 117 -39.95 -17.13 8.27
CA ARG A 117 -40.32 -16.69 6.92
C ARG A 117 -39.56 -17.41 5.81
N GLY A 118 -38.55 -18.22 6.14
CA GLY A 118 -37.72 -18.90 5.16
C GLY A 118 -36.79 -17.98 4.39
N VAL A 119 -36.45 -16.80 4.96
CA VAL A 119 -35.56 -15.81 4.35
C VAL A 119 -34.23 -15.73 5.08
N GLN A 120 -33.21 -15.18 4.43
CA GLN A 120 -31.92 -14.88 5.05
C GLN A 120 -31.97 -13.49 5.69
N TYR A 121 -31.35 -13.39 6.86
CA TYR A 121 -31.07 -12.14 7.55
C TYR A 121 -29.62 -12.13 8.00
N ARG A 122 -28.90 -11.08 7.65
CA ARG A 122 -27.51 -10.86 8.04
C ARG A 122 -27.35 -9.46 8.64
N LEU A 123 -26.56 -9.39 9.72
CA LEU A 123 -26.10 -8.10 10.26
C LEU A 123 -24.79 -7.72 9.58
N ASN A 124 -24.75 -6.54 8.95
CA ASN A 124 -23.54 -6.00 8.37
C ASN A 124 -22.81 -5.12 9.38
N THR A 125 -21.61 -5.51 9.77
CA THR A 125 -20.71 -4.72 10.60
C THR A 125 -19.77 -3.85 9.78
N HIS A 126 -19.86 -3.91 8.44
CA HIS A 126 -19.15 -3.14 7.44
C HIS A 126 -17.61 -3.32 7.47
N TYR A 127 -16.97 -2.91 8.57
CA TYR A 127 -15.51 -2.76 8.68
C TYR A 127 -14.69 -4.05 8.47
N PRO A 128 -15.13 -5.25 8.88
CA PRO A 128 -14.42 -6.49 8.56
C PRO A 128 -14.27 -6.77 7.05
N HIS A 129 -15.10 -6.12 6.22
CA HIS A 129 -15.07 -6.25 4.77
C HIS A 129 -14.18 -5.22 4.07
N VAL A 130 -13.71 -4.19 4.77
CA VAL A 130 -12.77 -3.18 4.24
C VAL A 130 -11.42 -3.86 3.95
N SER A 131 -10.86 -3.63 2.76
CA SER A 131 -9.70 -4.41 2.25
C SER A 131 -8.49 -4.48 3.19
N PRO A 132 -8.01 -3.41 3.87
CA PRO A 132 -6.93 -3.53 4.85
C PRO A 132 -7.29 -4.38 6.06
N VAL A 133 -8.54 -4.29 6.53
CA VAL A 133 -9.02 -5.11 7.66
C VAL A 133 -9.11 -6.58 7.26
N ARG A 134 -9.59 -6.89 6.04
CA ARG A 134 -9.53 -8.27 5.50
C ARG A 134 -8.10 -8.79 5.45
N GLY A 135 -7.17 -7.99 4.92
CA GLY A 135 -5.76 -8.34 4.89
C GLY A 135 -5.17 -8.60 6.28
N PHE A 136 -5.55 -7.79 7.27
CA PHE A 136 -5.18 -8.02 8.67
C PHE A 136 -5.78 -9.33 9.21
N VAL A 137 -7.06 -9.59 8.99
CA VAL A 137 -7.76 -10.81 9.43
C VAL A 137 -7.12 -12.06 8.81
N ASP A 138 -6.82 -12.03 7.52
CA ASP A 138 -6.21 -13.15 6.81
C ASP A 138 -4.78 -13.42 7.26
N ALA A 139 -4.00 -12.37 7.51
CA ALA A 139 -2.65 -12.49 8.07
C ALA A 139 -2.69 -13.00 9.51
N ALA A 140 -3.61 -12.48 10.33
CA ALA A 140 -3.79 -12.91 11.72
C ALA A 140 -4.18 -14.39 11.80
N ARG A 141 -5.10 -14.87 10.97
CA ARG A 141 -5.47 -16.30 10.91
C ARG A 141 -4.29 -17.19 10.57
N ARG A 142 -3.48 -16.78 9.58
CA ARG A 142 -2.25 -17.53 9.23
C ARG A 142 -1.24 -17.54 10.37
N LEU A 143 -1.11 -16.41 11.07
CA LEU A 143 -0.21 -16.27 12.21
C LEU A 143 -0.67 -17.15 13.40
N VAL A 144 -1.95 -17.08 13.76
CA VAL A 144 -2.54 -17.88 14.87
C VAL A 144 -2.50 -19.37 14.58
N ALA A 145 -2.60 -19.79 13.32
CA ALA A 145 -2.45 -21.20 12.93
C ALA A 145 -1.01 -21.72 13.12
N GLN A 146 0.01 -20.85 13.10
CA GLN A 146 1.41 -21.20 13.26
C GLN A 146 1.92 -21.02 14.70
N GLN A 147 1.44 -19.97 15.39
CA GLN A 147 1.92 -19.61 16.72
C GLN A 147 0.77 -19.16 17.61
N ARG A 148 0.82 -19.58 18.87
CA ARG A 148 -0.17 -19.15 19.87
C ARG A 148 -0.12 -17.62 20.04
N PRO A 149 -1.26 -16.92 19.96
CA PRO A 149 -1.33 -15.51 20.29
C PRO A 149 -1.07 -15.30 21.80
N LEU A 150 -0.23 -14.32 22.12
CA LEU A 150 0.19 -14.00 23.49
C LEU A 150 -0.62 -12.85 24.06
N PHE A 151 -0.96 -11.86 23.22
CA PHE A 151 -1.74 -10.69 23.60
C PHE A 151 -2.41 -10.04 22.40
N VAL A 152 -3.44 -9.26 22.69
CA VAL A 152 -4.06 -8.31 21.78
C VAL A 152 -4.15 -6.96 22.47
N ASP A 153 -3.62 -5.91 21.82
CA ASP A 153 -3.88 -4.52 22.18
C ASP A 153 -4.76 -3.89 21.12
N ALA A 154 -5.89 -3.32 21.54
CA ALA A 154 -6.86 -2.74 20.61
C ALA A 154 -7.33 -1.36 21.07
N ALA A 155 -7.63 -0.49 20.13
CA ALA A 155 -8.25 0.79 20.38
C ALA A 155 -9.35 1.07 19.35
N THR A 156 -10.45 1.70 19.79
CA THR A 156 -11.61 2.02 18.96
C THR A 156 -12.44 3.15 19.56
N PRO A 157 -13.20 3.93 18.79
CA PRO A 157 -14.23 4.78 19.35
C PRO A 157 -15.44 3.93 19.79
N VAL A 158 -16.21 4.45 20.74
CA VAL A 158 -17.31 3.72 21.37
C VAL A 158 -18.37 3.23 20.37
N HIS A 159 -18.66 4.01 19.33
CA HIS A 159 -19.67 3.65 18.31
C HIS A 159 -19.17 2.57 17.32
N LEU A 160 -17.86 2.32 17.25
CA LEU A 160 -17.25 1.28 16.43
C LEU A 160 -16.79 0.06 17.25
N MET A 161 -17.16 -0.03 18.51
CA MET A 161 -16.77 -1.14 19.38
C MET A 161 -17.41 -2.47 18.94
N HIS A 162 -18.64 -2.45 18.40
CA HIS A 162 -19.29 -3.65 17.86
C HIS A 162 -18.49 -4.25 16.67
N PRO A 163 -18.14 -3.49 15.63
CA PRO A 163 -17.26 -3.98 14.57
C PRO A 163 -15.89 -4.44 15.05
N LEU A 164 -15.28 -3.79 16.06
CA LEU A 164 -14.02 -4.26 16.63
C LEU A 164 -14.12 -5.70 17.14
N VAL A 165 -15.19 -6.03 17.86
CA VAL A 165 -15.42 -7.41 18.37
C VAL A 165 -15.51 -8.40 17.20
N ASP A 166 -16.19 -8.03 16.11
CA ASP A 166 -16.28 -8.85 14.90
C ASP A 166 -14.90 -9.03 14.23
N ILE A 167 -14.12 -7.97 14.07
CA ILE A 167 -12.76 -8.04 13.53
C ILE A 167 -11.89 -8.99 14.36
N LEU A 168 -11.89 -8.84 15.69
CA LEU A 168 -11.11 -9.68 16.59
C LEU A 168 -11.54 -11.15 16.54
N GLY A 169 -12.86 -11.42 16.52
CA GLY A 169 -13.38 -12.77 16.42
C GLY A 169 -12.97 -13.45 15.11
N ARG A 170 -13.01 -12.73 14.01
CA ARG A 170 -12.55 -13.23 12.71
C ARG A 170 -11.02 -13.46 12.69
N ALA A 171 -10.25 -12.56 13.27
CA ALA A 171 -8.79 -12.66 13.34
C ALA A 171 -8.31 -13.84 14.20
N LEU A 172 -8.96 -14.05 15.36
CA LEU A 172 -8.62 -15.12 16.30
C LEU A 172 -9.30 -16.47 15.96
N GLY A 173 -10.24 -16.49 15.01
CA GLY A 173 -10.98 -17.69 14.59
C GLY A 173 -12.09 -18.11 15.56
N THR A 174 -12.21 -17.48 16.73
CA THR A 174 -13.24 -17.72 17.75
C THR A 174 -13.42 -16.50 18.60
N LEU A 175 -14.56 -16.41 19.29
CA LEU A 175 -14.86 -15.40 20.30
C LEU A 175 -14.78 -15.94 21.73
N ARG A 176 -14.78 -17.26 21.90
CA ARG A 176 -14.87 -17.92 23.22
C ARG A 176 -13.57 -18.58 23.62
N PRO A 177 -13.25 -18.60 24.93
CA PRO A 177 -13.94 -17.92 26.05
C PRO A 177 -13.62 -16.41 26.08
N TRP A 178 -14.48 -15.61 26.71
CA TRP A 178 -14.20 -14.19 27.01
C TRP A 178 -14.50 -13.86 28.47
N ARG A 179 -13.79 -12.87 28.98
CA ARG A 179 -14.01 -12.28 30.30
C ARG A 179 -13.35 -10.89 30.33
N PHE A 180 -14.05 -9.90 30.85
CA PHE A 180 -13.51 -8.54 31.00
C PHE A 180 -13.58 -8.11 32.47
N ALA A 181 -12.57 -7.34 32.90
CA ALA A 181 -12.60 -6.61 34.14
C ALA A 181 -13.34 -5.28 33.95
N ASP A 182 -13.80 -4.69 35.04
CA ASP A 182 -14.34 -3.34 34.99
C ASP A 182 -13.21 -2.34 34.71
N PRO A 183 -13.51 -1.20 34.07
CA PRO A 183 -12.51 -0.18 33.82
C PRO A 183 -11.86 0.30 35.13
N ALA A 184 -10.53 0.39 35.14
CA ALA A 184 -9.83 0.97 36.30
C ALA A 184 -10.25 2.44 36.48
N PRO A 185 -10.47 2.91 37.71
CA PRO A 185 -10.72 4.32 37.97
C PRO A 185 -9.53 5.15 37.47
N LEU A 186 -9.81 6.20 36.72
CA LEU A 186 -8.79 7.13 36.29
C LEU A 186 -8.38 8.00 37.48
N PRO A 187 -7.05 8.25 37.69
CA PRO A 187 -6.61 9.21 38.69
C PRO A 187 -7.20 10.59 38.38
N ALA A 188 -7.37 11.43 39.39
CA ALA A 188 -7.84 12.79 39.20
C ALA A 188 -6.94 13.49 38.18
N ALA A 189 -7.47 13.75 37.00
CA ALA A 189 -6.69 14.23 35.87
C ALA A 189 -6.79 15.73 35.75
N VAL A 190 -5.70 16.33 35.29
CA VAL A 190 -5.66 17.71 34.85
C VAL A 190 -6.09 17.72 33.38
N GLY A 191 -7.38 17.94 33.12
CA GLY A 191 -7.95 18.08 31.77
C GLY A 191 -8.87 16.93 31.31
N PRO A 192 -9.43 17.04 30.11
CA PRO A 192 -10.36 16.05 29.54
C PRO A 192 -9.70 14.68 29.34
N GLN A 193 -10.42 13.61 29.68
CA GLN A 193 -9.96 12.24 29.48
C GLN A 193 -10.87 11.52 28.48
N PRO A 194 -10.62 11.65 27.18
CA PRO A 194 -11.51 11.11 26.17
C PRO A 194 -11.50 9.57 26.09
N PHE A 195 -10.57 8.90 26.78
CA PHE A 195 -10.44 7.45 26.71
C PHE A 195 -10.76 6.75 28.03
N ARG A 196 -11.37 5.58 27.91
CA ARG A 196 -11.47 4.57 28.98
C ARG A 196 -10.73 3.30 28.54
N SER A 197 -10.06 2.65 29.47
CA SER A 197 -9.35 1.40 29.23
C SER A 197 -9.88 0.29 30.12
N LEU A 198 -9.96 -0.90 29.57
CA LEU A 198 -10.29 -2.12 30.29
C LEU A 198 -9.35 -3.26 29.85
N HIS A 199 -9.22 -4.23 30.72
CA HIS A 199 -8.42 -5.42 30.49
C HIS A 199 -9.33 -6.65 30.53
N GLY A 200 -8.92 -7.69 29.84
CA GLY A 200 -9.68 -8.93 29.82
C GLY A 200 -9.04 -10.00 29.00
N MET A 201 -9.88 -10.87 28.51
CA MET A 201 -9.53 -11.99 27.64
C MET A 201 -10.63 -12.16 26.61
N LEU A 202 -10.21 -12.39 25.35
CA LEU A 202 -11.07 -12.77 24.24
C LEU A 202 -10.46 -13.97 23.52
N ALA A 203 -11.26 -14.98 23.21
CA ALA A 203 -10.76 -16.24 22.61
C ALA A 203 -9.65 -16.92 23.43
N GLY A 204 -9.62 -16.70 24.75
CA GLY A 204 -8.53 -17.19 25.60
C GLY A 204 -7.22 -16.39 25.51
N VAL A 205 -7.21 -15.28 24.77
CA VAL A 205 -6.04 -14.40 24.59
C VAL A 205 -6.19 -13.16 25.46
N PRO A 206 -5.17 -12.75 26.25
CA PRO A 206 -5.17 -11.48 26.99
C PRO A 206 -5.46 -10.31 26.05
N LEU A 207 -6.37 -9.43 26.46
CA LEU A 207 -6.80 -8.25 25.71
C LEU A 207 -6.66 -6.99 26.55
N THR A 208 -5.99 -5.98 26.02
CA THR A 208 -6.06 -4.59 26.48
C THR A 208 -6.89 -3.80 25.48
N LEU A 209 -7.99 -3.21 25.95
CA LEU A 209 -8.88 -2.41 25.10
C LEU A 209 -8.92 -0.96 25.60
N ARG A 210 -8.65 -0.04 24.69
CA ARG A 210 -8.75 1.40 24.91
C ARG A 210 -9.87 1.99 24.05
N VAL A 211 -10.87 2.58 24.68
CA VAL A 211 -12.07 3.09 24.00
C VAL A 211 -12.10 4.61 24.07
N HIS A 212 -12.17 5.28 22.92
CA HIS A 212 -12.54 6.70 22.86
C HIS A 212 -14.02 6.82 23.28
N HIS A 213 -14.25 7.29 24.50
CA HIS A 213 -15.52 7.20 25.20
C HIS A 213 -16.32 8.50 25.21
N GLN A 214 -16.04 9.38 24.25
CA GLN A 214 -16.81 10.58 23.94
C GLN A 214 -17.56 10.38 22.62
N LEU A 215 -18.72 10.98 22.50
CA LEU A 215 -19.58 10.84 21.35
C LEU A 215 -20.29 12.17 21.04
N ASP A 216 -20.18 12.64 19.80
CA ASP A 216 -21.11 13.61 19.23
C ASP A 216 -22.24 12.86 18.51
N PRO A 217 -23.49 12.90 19.00
CA PRO A 217 -24.59 12.18 18.38
C PRO A 217 -24.94 12.67 16.97
N SER A 218 -24.59 13.93 16.66
CA SER A 218 -24.87 14.55 15.36
C SER A 218 -23.82 14.20 14.30
N ASP A 219 -22.58 13.90 14.72
CA ASP A 219 -21.45 13.65 13.83
C ASP A 219 -20.42 12.70 14.48
N ARG A 220 -20.77 11.43 14.55
CA ARG A 220 -20.01 10.42 15.30
C ARG A 220 -18.62 10.17 14.73
N ASP A 221 -18.54 10.12 13.40
CA ASP A 221 -17.31 9.71 12.71
C ASP A 221 -16.26 10.82 12.71
N ASN A 222 -16.67 12.07 12.47
CA ASN A 222 -15.75 13.21 12.45
C ASN A 222 -15.20 13.58 13.83
N HIS A 223 -15.86 13.15 14.91
CA HIS A 223 -15.35 13.35 16.27
C HIS A 223 -14.39 12.25 16.73
N ALA A 224 -14.34 11.12 16.04
CA ALA A 224 -13.48 10.01 16.41
C ALA A 224 -11.99 10.38 16.24
N LEU A 225 -11.22 10.30 17.34
CA LEU A 225 -9.77 10.61 17.34
C LEU A 225 -8.94 9.57 16.59
N HIS A 226 -9.46 8.37 16.44
CA HIS A 226 -8.92 7.28 15.65
C HIS A 226 -10.02 6.26 15.41
N TRP A 227 -9.78 5.36 14.47
CA TRP A 227 -10.71 4.25 14.21
C TRP A 227 -10.13 2.95 14.80
N HIS A 228 -10.29 1.79 14.15
CA HIS A 228 -9.76 0.55 14.71
C HIS A 228 -8.24 0.52 14.63
N ARG A 229 -7.59 0.31 15.76
CA ARG A 229 -6.16 -0.01 15.88
C ARG A 229 -6.02 -1.31 16.63
N ILE A 230 -5.28 -2.26 16.08
CA ILE A 230 -5.16 -3.60 16.66
C ILE A 230 -3.72 -4.08 16.50
N SER A 231 -3.13 -4.55 17.60
CA SER A 231 -1.85 -5.25 17.59
C SER A 231 -2.06 -6.64 18.16
N LEU A 232 -1.71 -7.67 17.39
CA LEU A 232 -1.76 -9.08 17.78
C LEU A 232 -0.34 -9.60 17.88
N GLY A 233 0.09 -9.94 19.09
CA GLY A 233 1.45 -10.39 19.39
C GLY A 233 1.55 -11.91 19.54
N THR A 234 2.61 -12.47 18.97
CA THR A 234 3.04 -13.86 19.12
C THR A 234 4.50 -13.91 19.55
N GLU A 235 5.06 -15.11 19.74
CA GLU A 235 6.50 -15.25 20.00
C GLU A 235 7.36 -14.74 18.83
N GLY A 236 6.89 -14.88 17.59
CA GLY A 236 7.62 -14.50 16.38
C GLY A 236 7.58 -13.01 16.06
N GLY A 237 6.64 -12.25 16.64
CA GLY A 237 6.49 -10.82 16.34
C GLY A 237 5.08 -10.30 16.56
N VAL A 238 4.83 -9.08 16.06
CA VAL A 238 3.57 -8.36 16.22
C VAL A 238 3.00 -7.98 14.86
N LEU A 239 1.75 -8.39 14.62
CA LEU A 239 0.94 -7.95 13.48
C LEU A 239 0.08 -6.77 13.91
N THR A 240 0.18 -5.63 13.23
CA THR A 240 -0.52 -4.39 13.59
C THR A 240 -1.37 -3.86 12.44
N LEU A 241 -2.67 -3.69 12.70
CA LEU A 241 -3.54 -2.81 11.93
C LEU A 241 -3.41 -1.40 12.50
N ALA A 242 -2.74 -0.50 11.80
CA ALA A 242 -2.46 0.84 12.29
C ALA A 242 -3.70 1.75 12.30
N ASP A 243 -4.60 1.55 11.34
CA ASP A 243 -5.92 2.17 11.23
C ASP A 243 -6.85 1.27 10.42
N THR A 244 -8.15 1.49 10.48
CA THR A 244 -9.16 0.76 9.67
C THR A 244 -8.83 0.75 8.18
N HIS A 245 -8.24 1.84 7.69
CA HIS A 245 -7.89 2.02 6.28
C HIS A 245 -6.39 1.74 6.00
N GLY A 246 -5.73 1.01 6.90
CA GLY A 246 -4.33 0.61 6.77
C GLY A 246 -3.34 1.64 7.32
N PRO A 247 -2.05 1.36 7.26
CA PRO A 247 -1.47 0.11 6.78
C PRO A 247 -1.60 -1.06 7.77
N VAL A 248 -1.30 -2.28 7.28
CA VAL A 248 -1.06 -3.45 8.13
C VAL A 248 0.44 -3.72 8.16
N LEU A 249 1.01 -3.79 9.35
CA LEU A 249 2.44 -3.93 9.57
C LEU A 249 2.75 -5.29 10.23
N TRP A 250 3.82 -5.93 9.77
CA TRP A 250 4.44 -7.04 10.48
C TRP A 250 5.77 -6.58 11.09
N SER A 251 5.90 -6.68 12.40
CA SER A 251 7.12 -6.37 13.13
C SER A 251 7.68 -7.65 13.74
N PRO A 252 8.71 -8.27 13.12
CA PRO A 252 9.32 -9.48 13.66
C PRO A 252 9.97 -9.19 15.01
N ARG A 253 9.97 -10.20 15.90
CA ARG A 253 10.61 -10.07 17.20
C ARG A 253 12.12 -9.99 17.05
N LEU A 254 12.73 -8.96 17.63
CA LEU A 254 14.17 -8.82 17.65
C LEU A 254 14.81 -10.01 18.39
N HIS A 255 15.78 -10.65 17.72
CA HIS A 255 16.61 -11.69 18.31
C HIS A 255 18.05 -11.52 17.84
N VAL A 256 18.96 -11.25 18.78
CA VAL A 256 20.39 -11.12 18.54
C VAL A 256 21.11 -12.16 19.40
N GLY A 257 21.93 -12.99 18.77
CA GLY A 257 22.77 -13.97 19.47
C GLY A 257 23.84 -13.30 20.35
N ARG A 258 24.35 -14.03 21.31
CA ARG A 258 25.48 -13.60 22.14
C ARG A 258 26.58 -14.63 22.10
N ASP A 259 27.82 -14.19 22.04
CA ASP A 259 29.01 -15.02 22.14
C ASP A 259 29.27 -15.51 23.60
N ALA A 260 30.35 -16.23 23.80
CA ALA A 260 30.76 -16.75 25.12
C ALA A 260 31.03 -15.64 26.15
N ASP A 261 31.44 -14.46 25.68
CA ASP A 261 31.67 -13.25 26.50
C ASP A 261 30.42 -12.38 26.66
N ARG A 262 29.24 -12.89 26.21
CA ARG A 262 27.93 -12.21 26.23
C ARG A 262 27.86 -10.94 25.36
N ARG A 263 28.77 -10.77 24.40
CA ARG A 263 28.70 -9.69 23.40
C ARG A 263 27.70 -10.06 22.31
N LEU A 264 27.08 -9.05 21.71
CA LEU A 264 26.18 -9.25 20.58
C LEU A 264 26.93 -9.78 19.36
N VAL A 265 26.41 -10.85 18.77
CA VAL A 265 26.93 -11.39 17.51
C VAL A 265 26.17 -10.74 16.36
N LEU A 266 26.83 -9.81 15.67
CA LEU A 266 26.23 -9.03 14.60
C LEU A 266 26.58 -9.55 13.21
N ASP A 267 27.61 -10.41 13.10
CA ASP A 267 28.11 -10.96 11.83
C ASP A 267 28.35 -12.48 11.95
N GLY A 268 28.30 -13.19 10.82
CA GLY A 268 28.61 -14.62 10.73
C GLY A 268 27.39 -15.54 10.84
N PRO A 269 27.62 -16.86 11.01
CA PRO A 269 26.56 -17.87 11.08
C PRO A 269 25.55 -17.59 12.19
N GLY A 270 24.25 -17.73 11.90
CA GLY A 270 23.16 -17.52 12.85
C GLY A 270 22.62 -16.10 12.92
N THR A 271 23.18 -15.13 12.19
CA THR A 271 22.76 -13.72 12.18
C THR A 271 21.67 -13.37 11.15
N GLY A 272 21.16 -14.34 10.39
CA GLY A 272 20.15 -14.11 9.34
C GLY A 272 18.88 -13.36 9.79
N ARG A 273 18.51 -13.47 11.08
CA ARG A 273 17.38 -12.73 11.65
C ARG A 273 17.62 -11.23 11.78
N LEU A 274 18.86 -10.77 11.76
CA LEU A 274 19.20 -9.33 11.80
C LEU A 274 18.83 -8.61 10.51
N GLY A 275 18.62 -9.32 9.41
CA GLY A 275 18.08 -8.78 8.16
C GLY A 275 16.58 -8.54 8.16
N LEU A 276 15.85 -8.99 9.21
CA LEU A 276 14.41 -8.79 9.31
C LEU A 276 14.10 -7.39 9.86
N GLY A 277 13.11 -6.72 9.29
CA GLY A 277 12.63 -5.42 9.74
C GLY A 277 11.11 -5.32 9.70
N THR A 278 10.56 -4.25 10.27
CA THR A 278 9.13 -3.98 10.17
C THR A 278 8.76 -3.74 8.71
N THR A 279 7.76 -4.48 8.23
CA THR A 279 7.32 -4.47 6.82
C THR A 279 5.82 -4.15 6.75
N ALA A 280 5.42 -3.31 5.81
CA ALA A 280 4.02 -3.12 5.47
C ALA A 280 3.56 -4.31 4.60
N VAL A 281 2.69 -5.15 5.16
CA VAL A 281 2.12 -6.33 4.45
C VAL A 281 0.85 -5.97 3.67
N VAL A 282 0.19 -4.87 4.07
CA VAL A 282 -0.87 -4.17 3.32
C VAL A 282 -0.57 -2.69 3.40
N GLY A 283 -0.53 -2.03 2.25
CA GLY A 283 -0.25 -0.60 2.16
C GLY A 283 -1.40 0.29 2.64
N THR A 284 -1.22 1.59 2.50
CA THR A 284 -2.28 2.59 2.75
C THR A 284 -3.27 2.63 1.59
N THR A 285 -4.51 2.99 1.88
CA THR A 285 -5.61 3.02 0.88
C THR A 285 -5.79 4.38 0.20
N GLY A 286 -4.83 5.27 0.29
CA GLY A 286 -4.90 6.59 -0.32
C GLY A 286 -5.63 7.62 0.55
N THR A 287 -6.50 8.42 -0.06
CA THR A 287 -7.20 9.53 0.59
C THR A 287 -8.54 9.11 1.18
N PHE A 288 -9.11 9.91 2.10
CA PHE A 288 -10.48 9.70 2.57
C PHE A 288 -11.51 9.74 1.44
N ARG A 289 -11.24 10.46 0.35
CA ARG A 289 -12.09 10.41 -0.85
C ARG A 289 -12.15 8.98 -1.40
N THR A 290 -11.00 8.34 -1.63
CA THR A 290 -10.91 6.94 -2.10
C THR A 290 -11.59 5.98 -1.14
N VAL A 291 -11.48 6.22 0.18
CA VAL A 291 -12.19 5.42 1.19
C VAL A 291 -13.69 5.43 0.94
N PHE A 292 -14.30 6.61 0.76
CA PHE A 292 -15.74 6.74 0.60
C PHE A 292 -16.26 6.42 -0.80
N THR A 293 -15.44 6.65 -1.86
CA THR A 293 -15.89 6.39 -3.25
C THR A 293 -15.71 4.94 -3.67
N ASP A 294 -14.71 4.23 -3.11
CA ASP A 294 -14.31 2.93 -3.60
C ASP A 294 -14.32 1.85 -2.51
N LEU A 295 -13.58 2.05 -1.41
CA LEU A 295 -13.38 1.01 -0.40
C LEU A 295 -14.66 0.64 0.36
N TRP A 296 -15.46 1.62 0.74
CA TRP A 296 -16.71 1.35 1.45
C TRP A 296 -17.77 0.70 0.57
N PRO A 297 -18.01 1.17 -0.67
CA PRO A 297 -18.87 0.43 -1.60
C PRO A 297 -18.38 -0.99 -1.89
N GLU A 298 -17.06 -1.22 -2.02
CA GLU A 298 -16.50 -2.56 -2.20
C GLU A 298 -16.75 -3.46 -0.97
N ALA A 299 -16.57 -2.91 0.24
CA ALA A 299 -16.84 -3.62 1.49
C ALA A 299 -18.31 -4.03 1.61
N VAL A 300 -19.23 -3.14 1.27
CA VAL A 300 -20.66 -3.46 1.21
C VAL A 300 -20.94 -4.52 0.14
N GLY A 301 -20.32 -4.40 -1.04
CA GLY A 301 -20.43 -5.40 -2.10
C GLY A 301 -20.02 -6.80 -1.63
N SER A 302 -18.94 -6.89 -0.85
CA SER A 302 -18.51 -8.16 -0.25
C SER A 302 -19.51 -8.71 0.79
N ALA A 303 -20.20 -7.84 1.53
CA ALA A 303 -21.26 -8.25 2.44
C ALA A 303 -22.52 -8.73 1.68
N LEU A 304 -22.85 -8.08 0.56
CA LEU A 304 -23.92 -8.51 -0.35
C LEU A 304 -23.65 -9.88 -0.96
N ASP A 305 -22.41 -10.16 -1.40
CA ASP A 305 -22.05 -11.48 -1.90
C ASP A 305 -22.25 -12.56 -0.83
N GLY A 306 -21.86 -12.28 0.42
CA GLY A 306 -22.09 -13.20 1.53
C GLY A 306 -23.58 -13.45 1.81
N LEU A 307 -24.44 -12.44 1.63
CA LEU A 307 -25.89 -12.63 1.72
C LEU A 307 -26.41 -13.49 0.56
N ARG A 308 -26.03 -13.14 -0.68
CA ARG A 308 -26.43 -13.89 -1.87
C ARG A 308 -26.01 -15.35 -1.80
N GLU A 309 -24.78 -15.61 -1.41
CA GLU A 309 -24.30 -16.99 -1.20
C GLU A 309 -25.15 -17.75 -0.17
N ALA A 310 -25.52 -17.09 0.94
CA ALA A 310 -26.40 -17.70 1.94
C ALA A 310 -27.80 -17.98 1.40
N VAL A 311 -28.33 -17.13 0.52
CA VAL A 311 -29.62 -17.34 -0.17
C VAL A 311 -29.52 -18.53 -1.11
N GLU A 312 -28.51 -18.61 -1.93
CA GLU A 312 -28.27 -19.69 -2.89
C GLU A 312 -28.05 -21.05 -2.19
N GLN A 313 -27.38 -21.06 -1.04
CA GLN A 313 -27.15 -22.26 -0.23
C GLN A 313 -28.37 -22.70 0.59
N GLY A 314 -29.37 -21.86 0.76
CA GLY A 314 -30.60 -22.18 1.50
C GLY A 314 -30.39 -22.43 2.99
N GLY A 315 -29.45 -21.72 3.62
CA GLY A 315 -29.10 -21.92 5.03
C GLY A 315 -30.18 -21.47 6.03
N ASP A 316 -30.15 -22.01 7.28
CA ASP A 316 -30.97 -21.54 8.41
C ASP A 316 -30.39 -20.23 8.98
N ALA A 317 -31.13 -19.12 8.84
CA ALA A 317 -30.72 -17.79 9.30
C ALA A 317 -30.35 -17.75 10.79
N LEU A 318 -31.06 -18.49 11.66
CA LEU A 318 -30.75 -18.55 13.08
C LEU A 318 -29.46 -19.30 13.36
N ARG A 319 -29.14 -20.34 12.60
CA ARG A 319 -27.89 -21.08 12.70
C ARG A 319 -26.71 -20.23 12.23
N THR A 320 -26.84 -19.58 11.10
CA THR A 320 -25.78 -18.71 10.55
C THR A 320 -25.55 -17.46 11.40
N GLY A 321 -26.60 -16.91 12.02
CA GLY A 321 -26.55 -15.74 12.90
C GLY A 321 -26.00 -16.00 14.31
N GLN A 322 -25.61 -17.25 14.68
CA GLN A 322 -25.05 -17.53 16.02
C GLN A 322 -23.77 -16.76 16.32
N TYR A 323 -22.95 -16.54 15.30
CA TYR A 323 -21.75 -15.73 15.43
C TYR A 323 -22.09 -14.26 15.72
N ASP A 324 -23.03 -13.68 14.98
CA ASP A 324 -23.46 -12.29 15.16
C ASP A 324 -24.07 -12.07 16.56
N LEU A 325 -24.83 -13.07 17.07
CA LEU A 325 -25.34 -13.06 18.45
C LEU A 325 -24.21 -13.09 19.49
N ALA A 326 -23.13 -13.83 19.23
CA ALA A 326 -21.98 -13.86 20.13
C ALA A 326 -21.24 -12.51 20.12
N VAL A 327 -21.01 -11.92 18.95
CA VAL A 327 -20.44 -10.56 18.80
C VAL A 327 -21.29 -9.54 19.59
N CYS A 328 -22.61 -9.57 19.39
CA CYS A 328 -23.53 -8.66 20.04
C CYS A 328 -23.54 -8.81 21.58
N ARG A 329 -23.44 -10.04 22.11
CA ARG A 329 -23.35 -10.30 23.56
C ARG A 329 -22.05 -9.73 24.14
N ILE A 330 -20.93 -9.93 23.48
CA ILE A 330 -19.63 -9.39 23.93
C ILE A 330 -19.65 -7.87 23.90
N TRP A 331 -20.16 -7.28 22.83
CA TRP A 331 -20.32 -5.84 22.73
C TRP A 331 -21.21 -5.28 23.86
N SER A 332 -22.32 -5.95 24.17
CA SER A 332 -23.22 -5.55 25.26
C SER A 332 -22.53 -5.65 26.63
N ASP A 333 -21.71 -6.68 26.88
CA ASP A 333 -20.95 -6.82 28.15
C ASP A 333 -19.92 -5.68 28.28
N LEU A 334 -19.19 -5.37 27.19
CA LEU A 334 -18.25 -4.26 27.14
C LEU A 334 -18.94 -2.91 27.37
N ALA A 335 -20.08 -2.67 26.70
CA ALA A 335 -20.84 -1.44 26.83
C ALA A 335 -21.38 -1.25 28.25
N ALA A 336 -21.89 -2.33 28.90
CA ALA A 336 -22.37 -2.30 30.26
C ALA A 336 -21.26 -1.93 31.28
N ARG A 337 -20.02 -2.42 31.07
CA ARG A 337 -18.87 -2.12 31.93
C ARG A 337 -18.35 -0.70 31.73
N LEU A 338 -18.30 -0.24 30.50
CA LEU A 338 -17.85 1.13 30.18
C LEU A 338 -18.85 2.19 30.62
N GLY A 339 -20.16 1.83 30.70
CA GLY A 339 -21.23 2.77 30.93
C GLY A 339 -21.52 3.67 29.71
N PRO A 340 -22.43 4.66 29.86
CA PRO A 340 -22.77 5.58 28.77
C PRO A 340 -21.58 6.46 28.40
N PRO A 341 -21.39 6.75 27.09
CA PRO A 341 -20.34 7.68 26.67
C PRO A 341 -20.65 9.10 27.12
N GLU A 342 -19.60 9.89 27.29
CA GLU A 342 -19.72 11.33 27.48
C GLU A 342 -20.21 11.96 26.17
N ILE A 343 -21.35 12.66 26.25
CA ILE A 343 -21.91 13.38 25.10
C ILE A 343 -21.20 14.73 24.98
N VAL A 344 -20.57 14.97 23.84
CA VAL A 344 -19.80 16.18 23.57
C VAL A 344 -20.29 16.86 22.29
N ARG A 345 -20.03 18.16 22.18
CA ARG A 345 -20.24 18.94 20.95
C ARG A 345 -18.95 19.70 20.66
N PRO A 346 -17.95 19.05 20.06
CA PRO A 346 -16.67 19.68 19.83
C PRO A 346 -16.76 20.72 18.71
N ALA A 347 -15.80 21.64 18.70
CA ALA A 347 -15.57 22.50 17.53
C ALA A 347 -15.08 21.65 16.35
N THR A 348 -15.25 22.17 15.13
CA THR A 348 -14.74 21.52 13.92
C THR A 348 -13.24 21.22 14.07
N PRO A 349 -12.81 19.98 13.82
CA PRO A 349 -11.39 19.61 13.89
C PRO A 349 -10.53 20.46 12.98
N ARG A 350 -9.31 20.75 13.42
CA ARG A 350 -8.29 21.43 12.61
C ARG A 350 -7.21 20.40 12.24
N PRO A 351 -7.32 19.74 11.09
CA PRO A 351 -6.31 18.82 10.63
C PRO A 351 -4.99 19.56 10.37
N LEU A 352 -3.88 18.95 10.75
CA LEU A 352 -2.55 19.44 10.43
C LEU A 352 -2.09 18.82 9.11
N ALA A 353 -1.40 19.60 8.28
CA ALA A 353 -0.70 19.05 7.13
C ALA A 353 0.52 18.24 7.59
N LEU A 354 0.93 17.26 6.80
CA LEU A 354 2.11 16.45 7.12
C LEU A 354 3.37 17.32 7.27
N SER A 355 3.50 18.35 6.45
CA SER A 355 4.58 19.35 6.51
C SER A 355 4.65 20.12 7.84
N ASP A 356 3.49 20.30 8.52
CA ASP A 356 3.44 21.01 9.81
C ASP A 356 3.92 20.12 10.95
N VAL A 357 3.76 18.80 10.80
CA VAL A 357 4.18 17.80 11.79
C VAL A 357 5.64 17.37 11.56
N PHE A 358 6.04 17.26 10.30
CA PHE A 358 7.38 16.90 9.87
C PHE A 358 7.91 18.00 8.94
N PRO A 359 8.31 19.15 9.48
CA PRO A 359 8.93 20.19 8.67
C PRO A 359 10.22 19.62 8.05
N ALA A 360 10.52 20.04 6.83
CA ALA A 360 11.81 19.72 6.22
C ALA A 360 12.92 20.11 7.21
N PRO A 361 13.97 19.29 7.38
CA PRO A 361 15.04 19.58 8.33
C PRO A 361 15.60 20.97 8.05
N GLN A 362 15.41 21.89 8.99
CA GLN A 362 16.10 23.17 8.96
C GLN A 362 17.56 22.84 9.19
N HIS A 363 18.41 23.05 8.18
CA HIS A 363 19.86 23.01 8.37
C HIS A 363 20.23 24.13 9.36
N THR A 364 20.37 23.81 10.64
CA THR A 364 21.09 24.64 11.57
C THR A 364 22.50 24.81 11.02
N ARG A 365 22.89 26.05 10.70
CA ARG A 365 24.27 26.38 10.35
C ARG A 365 25.17 25.68 11.37
N ALA A 366 26.01 24.78 10.86
CA ALA A 366 27.05 24.16 11.67
C ALA A 366 27.93 25.27 12.23
N ASP A 367 28.04 25.37 13.54
CA ASP A 367 29.03 26.18 14.21
C ASP A 367 30.41 25.59 13.87
N PRO A 368 31.31 26.34 13.19
CA PRO A 368 32.61 25.81 12.74
C PRO A 368 33.60 25.52 13.88
N ALA A 369 33.22 25.63 15.15
CA ALA A 369 34.12 25.53 16.31
C ALA A 369 34.05 24.22 17.10
N ARG A 370 33.32 23.17 16.66
CA ARG A 370 33.35 21.87 17.33
C ARG A 370 33.91 20.77 16.43
N THR A 371 35.25 20.69 16.46
CA THR A 371 35.96 19.48 16.03
C THR A 371 35.77 18.39 17.06
N ASP A 372 34.79 17.51 16.88
CA ASP A 372 34.68 16.25 17.63
C ASP A 372 35.25 15.11 16.76
N ALA A 373 36.53 14.81 17.05
CA ALA A 373 37.17 13.54 16.71
C ALA A 373 36.52 12.44 17.57
N HIS A 374 35.42 11.83 17.08
CA HIS A 374 34.89 10.51 17.43
C HIS A 374 33.42 10.40 16.92
N ARG A 375 33.28 10.27 15.61
CA ARG A 375 32.06 9.70 14.99
C ARG A 375 32.46 8.97 13.71
N ALA A 376 33.14 7.86 13.89
CA ALA A 376 33.21 6.84 12.87
C ALA A 376 32.00 5.90 13.05
N ASP A 377 31.28 5.70 11.96
CA ASP A 377 30.41 4.58 11.67
C ASP A 377 29.18 4.32 12.58
N ASP A 378 28.09 5.02 12.30
CA ASP A 378 26.74 4.52 12.61
C ASP A 378 25.94 4.34 11.29
N PRO A 379 25.88 3.13 10.69
CA PRO A 379 25.11 2.86 9.48
C PRO A 379 23.59 2.79 9.72
N ALA A 380 23.09 3.01 10.94
CA ALA A 380 21.68 2.81 11.29
C ALA A 380 20.77 4.05 11.08
N ARG A 381 21.31 5.21 10.64
CA ARG A 381 20.52 6.47 10.57
C ARG A 381 19.82 6.77 9.24
N THR A 382 19.85 5.89 8.25
CA THR A 382 19.28 6.18 6.92
C THR A 382 18.06 5.34 6.54
N ARG A 383 17.40 4.65 7.48
CA ARG A 383 16.06 4.08 7.20
C ARG A 383 14.97 5.06 7.66
N GLY A 384 15.01 6.25 7.07
CA GLY A 384 13.95 7.24 7.14
C GLY A 384 12.76 6.79 6.29
N ALA A 385 11.56 7.15 6.76
CA ALA A 385 10.26 6.95 6.13
C ALA A 385 10.35 6.98 4.60
N ALA A 386 9.72 6.00 3.96
CA ALA A 386 9.53 5.97 2.52
C ALA A 386 8.88 7.31 2.09
N ARG A 387 9.69 8.28 1.65
CA ARG A 387 9.22 9.39 0.82
C ARG A 387 8.52 8.72 -0.35
N ALA A 388 7.33 9.20 -0.70
CA ALA A 388 6.72 8.83 -1.97
C ALA A 388 7.83 8.95 -3.02
N SER A 389 8.17 7.82 -3.65
CA SER A 389 9.24 7.81 -4.63
C SER A 389 8.89 8.82 -5.72
N PRO A 390 9.78 9.74 -6.10
CA PRO A 390 9.48 10.81 -7.03
C PRO A 390 8.78 10.26 -8.28
N TYR A 391 9.21 9.23 -8.89
CA TYR A 391 8.69 8.69 -10.15
C TYR A 391 7.31 8.01 -10.08
N THR A 392 6.70 7.85 -8.91
CA THR A 392 5.38 7.19 -8.80
C THR A 392 4.24 7.99 -9.45
N PRO A 393 4.15 9.34 -9.30
CA PRO A 393 3.12 10.12 -9.97
C PRO A 393 3.25 10.17 -11.49
N SER A 394 4.47 10.05 -12.02
CA SER A 394 4.78 10.14 -13.46
C SER A 394 4.83 8.78 -14.18
N ALA A 395 4.74 7.67 -13.44
CA ALA A 395 4.89 6.33 -13.99
C ALA A 395 3.90 6.01 -15.14
N GLU A 396 2.66 6.50 -15.07
CA GLU A 396 1.65 6.29 -16.11
C GLU A 396 1.98 6.96 -17.45
N PHE A 397 2.83 8.00 -17.43
CA PHE A 397 3.19 8.77 -18.62
C PHE A 397 4.55 8.37 -19.19
N PHE A 398 5.37 7.67 -18.41
CA PHE A 398 6.79 7.50 -18.69
C PHE A 398 7.02 6.84 -20.05
N ASP A 399 6.38 5.71 -20.32
CA ASP A 399 6.51 5.00 -21.58
C ASP A 399 5.90 5.73 -22.77
N LEU A 400 4.96 6.64 -22.54
CA LEU A 400 4.28 7.38 -23.59
C LEU A 400 5.15 8.48 -24.19
N VAL A 401 5.91 9.20 -23.35
CA VAL A 401 6.58 10.44 -23.77
C VAL A 401 8.02 10.59 -23.30
N ALA A 402 8.38 10.12 -22.09
CA ALA A 402 9.75 10.28 -21.57
C ALA A 402 10.70 9.16 -22.01
N ALA A 403 10.15 8.01 -22.34
CA ALA A 403 10.93 6.82 -22.64
C ALA A 403 11.44 6.76 -24.09
N GLU A 404 11.16 7.74 -24.93
CA GLU A 404 11.56 7.67 -26.35
C GLU A 404 13.08 7.50 -26.51
N HIS A 405 13.90 8.26 -25.79
CA HIS A 405 15.36 8.13 -25.86
C HIS A 405 15.83 6.78 -25.30
N THR A 406 15.22 6.28 -24.23
CA THR A 406 15.54 4.95 -23.67
C THR A 406 15.20 3.86 -24.68
N ALA A 407 13.99 3.87 -25.23
CA ALA A 407 13.52 2.85 -26.17
C ALA A 407 14.28 2.85 -27.50
N THR A 408 14.70 4.05 -28.00
CA THR A 408 15.28 4.20 -29.35
C THR A 408 16.81 4.34 -29.35
N ALA A 409 17.43 4.57 -28.19
CA ALA A 409 18.89 4.77 -28.11
C ALA A 409 19.53 3.91 -26.99
N SER A 410 19.23 4.15 -25.71
CA SER A 410 19.95 3.49 -24.61
C SER A 410 19.68 1.98 -24.58
N ALA A 411 18.43 1.54 -24.65
CA ALA A 411 18.07 0.12 -24.58
C ALA A 411 18.64 -0.69 -25.77
N PRO A 412 18.52 -0.26 -27.04
CA PRO A 412 19.15 -0.96 -28.16
C PRO A 412 20.69 -1.01 -28.06
N ALA A 413 21.34 0.08 -27.60
CA ALA A 413 22.80 0.12 -27.47
C ALA A 413 23.29 -0.83 -26.37
N VAL A 414 22.60 -0.89 -25.21
CA VAL A 414 22.90 -1.83 -24.12
C VAL A 414 22.65 -3.27 -24.57
N ALA A 415 21.54 -3.53 -25.24
CA ALA A 415 21.22 -4.85 -25.77
C ALA A 415 22.25 -5.36 -26.77
N ALA A 416 22.68 -4.49 -27.71
CA ALA A 416 23.73 -4.82 -28.68
C ALA A 416 25.09 -5.07 -27.98
N LEU A 417 25.47 -4.28 -26.98
CA LEU A 417 26.68 -4.49 -26.19
C LEU A 417 26.69 -5.86 -25.50
N LEU A 418 25.55 -6.25 -24.92
CA LEU A 418 25.42 -7.52 -24.16
C LEU A 418 25.21 -8.73 -25.07
N ALA A 419 24.86 -8.55 -26.33
CA ALA A 419 24.64 -9.66 -27.26
C ALA A 419 25.87 -10.58 -27.37
N ASP A 420 27.08 -10.01 -27.34
CA ASP A 420 28.35 -10.73 -27.46
C ASP A 420 29.09 -10.86 -26.12
N ALA A 421 28.53 -10.40 -25.00
CA ALA A 421 29.16 -10.45 -23.68
C ALA A 421 29.09 -11.86 -23.08
N ASP A 422 30.11 -12.25 -22.33
CA ASP A 422 30.06 -13.49 -21.53
C ASP A 422 29.22 -13.26 -20.25
N LEU A 423 28.02 -13.83 -20.21
CA LEU A 423 27.08 -13.75 -19.08
C LEU A 423 26.98 -15.08 -18.31
N SER A 424 27.87 -16.04 -18.56
CA SER A 424 27.81 -17.38 -17.96
C SER A 424 28.14 -17.41 -16.47
N THR A 425 28.77 -16.36 -15.93
CA THR A 425 29.30 -16.34 -14.55
C THR A 425 28.28 -15.86 -13.51
N GLY A 426 27.21 -15.18 -13.93
CA GLY A 426 26.16 -14.67 -13.04
C GLY A 426 25.12 -13.84 -13.79
N PRO A 427 24.04 -13.42 -13.14
CA PRO A 427 22.98 -12.67 -13.77
C PRO A 427 23.41 -11.27 -14.21
N VAL A 428 22.60 -10.66 -15.06
CA VAL A 428 22.59 -9.22 -15.32
C VAL A 428 21.78 -8.53 -14.22
N VAL A 429 22.28 -7.44 -13.65
CA VAL A 429 21.56 -6.65 -12.65
C VAL A 429 21.23 -5.28 -13.25
N ASP A 430 19.93 -5.00 -13.41
CA ASP A 430 19.41 -3.71 -13.88
C ASP A 430 18.97 -2.89 -12.66
N ILE A 431 19.78 -1.92 -12.25
CA ILE A 431 19.56 -1.10 -11.05
C ILE A 431 18.82 0.16 -11.46
N GLY A 432 17.65 0.40 -10.86
CA GLY A 432 16.73 1.48 -11.26
C GLY A 432 16.09 1.16 -12.61
N ALA A 433 15.57 -0.07 -12.75
CA ALA A 433 15.04 -0.58 -14.01
C ALA A 433 13.85 0.22 -14.60
N GLY A 434 13.28 1.14 -13.82
CA GLY A 434 12.17 1.99 -14.24
C GLY A 434 10.95 1.18 -14.67
N THR A 435 10.43 1.44 -15.88
CA THR A 435 9.33 0.68 -16.48
C THR A 435 9.78 -0.61 -17.18
N GLY A 436 11.10 -0.90 -17.22
CA GLY A 436 11.67 -2.14 -17.73
C GLY A 436 12.03 -2.15 -19.22
N LEU A 437 12.19 -1.00 -19.87
CA LEU A 437 12.54 -0.93 -21.30
C LEU A 437 13.93 -1.49 -21.58
N VAL A 438 14.93 -1.16 -20.75
CA VAL A 438 16.28 -1.71 -20.87
C VAL A 438 16.30 -3.20 -20.52
N THR A 439 15.65 -3.56 -19.40
CA THR A 439 15.46 -4.96 -18.99
C THR A 439 14.90 -5.83 -20.11
N GLU A 440 13.82 -5.39 -20.76
CA GLU A 440 13.15 -6.10 -21.85
C GLU A 440 14.06 -6.24 -23.08
N ALA A 441 14.74 -5.16 -23.47
CA ALA A 441 15.64 -5.18 -24.64
C ALA A 441 16.81 -6.15 -24.42
N VAL A 442 17.43 -6.15 -23.24
CA VAL A 442 18.51 -7.08 -22.88
C VAL A 442 18.00 -8.52 -22.84
N ALA A 443 16.85 -8.78 -22.21
CA ALA A 443 16.28 -10.11 -22.13
C ALA A 443 15.97 -10.70 -23.51
N ARG A 444 15.53 -9.88 -24.45
CA ARG A 444 15.28 -10.31 -25.84
C ARG A 444 16.57 -10.56 -26.64
N ALA A 445 17.62 -9.75 -26.40
CA ALA A 445 18.91 -9.94 -27.02
C ALA A 445 19.68 -11.15 -26.46
N ARG A 446 19.41 -11.52 -25.20
CA ARG A 446 20.07 -12.63 -24.47
C ARG A 446 19.04 -13.57 -23.88
N PRO A 447 18.51 -14.52 -24.66
CA PRO A 447 17.54 -15.51 -24.18
C PRO A 447 18.09 -16.46 -23.11
N ASP A 448 19.41 -16.56 -22.98
CA ASP A 448 20.15 -17.37 -21.99
C ASP A 448 20.44 -16.65 -20.67
N ALA A 449 20.22 -15.33 -20.58
CA ALA A 449 20.56 -14.56 -19.40
C ALA A 449 19.43 -14.53 -18.36
N GLU A 450 19.81 -14.70 -17.08
CA GLU A 450 18.98 -14.33 -15.95
C GLU A 450 19.18 -12.85 -15.64
N ILE A 451 18.09 -12.14 -15.32
CA ILE A 451 18.12 -10.70 -15.04
C ILE A 451 17.47 -10.42 -13.68
N LEU A 452 18.18 -9.66 -12.84
CA LEU A 452 17.64 -9.08 -11.61
C LEU A 452 17.34 -7.59 -11.86
N ALA A 453 16.08 -7.24 -11.95
CA ALA A 453 15.59 -5.87 -12.19
C ALA A 453 15.15 -5.23 -10.87
N CYS A 454 15.92 -4.25 -10.40
CA CYS A 454 15.70 -3.57 -9.12
C CYS A 454 15.06 -2.20 -9.37
N GLU A 455 13.86 -1.95 -8.84
CA GLU A 455 13.15 -0.67 -9.00
C GLU A 455 12.44 -0.26 -7.71
N PRO A 456 12.92 0.78 -7.01
CA PRO A 456 12.33 1.21 -5.74
C PRO A 456 10.99 1.94 -5.90
N ALA A 457 10.76 2.66 -7.02
CA ALA A 457 9.54 3.41 -7.24
C ALA A 457 8.35 2.48 -7.52
N VAL A 458 7.35 2.49 -6.63
CA VAL A 458 6.20 1.57 -6.70
C VAL A 458 5.46 1.68 -8.03
N GLY A 459 5.24 2.89 -8.54
CA GLY A 459 4.56 3.12 -9.81
C GLY A 459 5.34 2.54 -10.99
N MET A 460 6.64 2.84 -11.10
CA MET A 460 7.53 2.30 -12.13
C MET A 460 7.61 0.78 -12.05
N ARG A 461 7.81 0.23 -10.85
CA ARG A 461 7.87 -1.22 -10.63
C ARG A 461 6.56 -1.93 -10.99
N ALA A 462 5.40 -1.30 -10.81
CA ALA A 462 4.12 -1.87 -11.24
C ALA A 462 4.07 -2.06 -12.77
N VAL A 463 4.55 -1.08 -13.54
CA VAL A 463 4.66 -1.18 -15.01
C VAL A 463 5.67 -2.24 -15.41
N LEU A 464 6.87 -2.23 -14.81
CA LEU A 464 7.90 -3.26 -15.00
C LEU A 464 7.36 -4.66 -14.73
N THR A 465 6.71 -4.87 -13.59
CA THR A 465 6.11 -6.18 -13.23
C THR A 465 5.05 -6.61 -14.23
N SER A 466 4.19 -5.70 -14.68
CA SER A 466 3.18 -5.98 -15.70
C SER A 466 3.82 -6.38 -17.03
N ARG A 467 4.87 -5.67 -17.45
CA ARG A 467 5.66 -5.97 -18.66
C ARG A 467 6.29 -7.36 -18.59
N VAL A 468 6.99 -7.67 -17.51
CA VAL A 468 7.61 -8.97 -17.29
C VAL A 468 6.57 -10.09 -17.24
N PHE A 469 5.47 -9.88 -16.52
CA PHE A 469 4.44 -10.91 -16.34
C PHE A 469 3.66 -11.21 -17.62
N SER A 470 3.46 -10.23 -18.51
CA SER A 470 2.72 -10.40 -19.77
C SER A 470 3.45 -11.23 -20.82
N ASP A 471 4.78 -11.35 -20.71
CA ASP A 471 5.61 -12.15 -21.62
C ASP A 471 6.11 -13.42 -20.90
N PRO A 472 5.73 -14.64 -21.37
CA PRO A 472 6.13 -15.90 -20.72
C PRO A 472 7.66 -16.11 -20.66
N ASP A 473 8.39 -15.61 -21.66
CA ASP A 473 9.85 -15.73 -21.69
C ASP A 473 10.52 -14.81 -20.66
N LEU A 474 10.12 -13.54 -20.60
CA LEU A 474 10.57 -12.62 -19.57
C LEU A 474 10.23 -13.11 -18.16
N ARG A 475 9.01 -13.59 -17.95
CA ARG A 475 8.55 -14.10 -16.66
C ARG A 475 9.39 -15.27 -16.14
N SER A 476 9.98 -16.05 -17.01
CA SER A 476 10.80 -17.20 -16.62
C SER A 476 12.22 -16.81 -16.16
N ARG A 477 12.73 -15.65 -16.56
CA ARG A 477 14.14 -15.26 -16.41
C ARG A 477 14.38 -13.92 -15.74
N VAL A 478 13.36 -13.08 -15.62
CA VAL A 478 13.48 -11.75 -15.00
C VAL A 478 12.88 -11.76 -13.60
N THR A 479 13.70 -11.52 -12.59
CA THR A 479 13.28 -11.32 -11.21
C THR A 479 13.17 -9.82 -10.91
N VAL A 480 11.99 -9.36 -10.51
CA VAL A 480 11.74 -7.97 -10.14
C VAL A 480 11.80 -7.80 -8.63
N THR A 481 12.61 -6.85 -8.14
CA THR A 481 12.71 -6.54 -6.71
C THR A 481 12.42 -5.05 -6.43
N ALA A 482 12.18 -4.73 -5.15
CA ALA A 482 11.96 -3.37 -4.67
C ALA A 482 13.24 -2.70 -4.15
N ASP A 483 14.39 -3.34 -4.34
CA ASP A 483 15.66 -2.89 -3.81
C ASP A 483 16.09 -1.57 -4.43
N ALA A 484 16.78 -0.76 -3.63
CA ALA A 484 17.31 0.55 -4.03
C ALA A 484 18.84 0.59 -3.84
N ALA A 485 19.54 1.20 -4.82
CA ALA A 485 20.93 1.55 -4.61
C ALA A 485 21.07 2.57 -3.46
N PRO A 486 22.14 2.51 -2.64
CA PRO A 486 23.24 1.55 -2.70
C PRO A 486 22.99 0.23 -1.96
N ASP A 487 21.84 0.04 -1.26
CA ASP A 487 21.58 -1.04 -0.30
C ASP A 487 20.86 -2.27 -0.89
N LEU A 488 20.98 -2.48 -2.20
CA LEU A 488 20.37 -3.64 -2.87
C LEU A 488 21.08 -4.96 -2.51
N ASP A 489 20.35 -6.07 -2.54
CA ASP A 489 20.92 -7.41 -2.35
C ASP A 489 21.49 -7.94 -3.68
N LEU A 490 22.81 -7.94 -3.79
CA LEU A 490 23.51 -8.39 -4.99
C LEU A 490 23.85 -9.88 -4.91
N PRO A 491 23.65 -10.64 -6.00
CA PRO A 491 24.17 -12.01 -6.13
C PRO A 491 25.66 -12.11 -5.83
N GLU A 492 26.14 -13.30 -5.50
CA GLU A 492 27.56 -13.53 -5.20
C GLU A 492 28.48 -13.15 -6.38
N ARG A 493 28.00 -13.37 -7.60
CA ARG A 493 28.65 -13.00 -8.85
C ARG A 493 27.64 -12.36 -9.78
N VAL A 494 28.09 -11.33 -10.49
CA VAL A 494 27.28 -10.55 -11.43
C VAL A 494 28.09 -10.40 -12.73
N SER A 495 27.52 -10.78 -13.86
CA SER A 495 28.19 -10.68 -15.16
C SER A 495 28.10 -9.28 -15.77
N ALA A 496 26.97 -8.60 -15.57
CA ALA A 496 26.80 -7.22 -16.01
C ALA A 496 25.91 -6.43 -15.06
N VAL A 497 26.17 -5.12 -14.94
CA VAL A 497 25.36 -4.18 -14.17
C VAL A 497 24.96 -3.01 -15.06
N LEU A 498 23.68 -2.64 -15.00
CA LEU A 498 23.11 -1.53 -15.76
C LEU A 498 22.70 -0.42 -14.79
N LEU A 499 23.08 0.81 -15.07
CA LEU A 499 22.85 2.02 -14.27
C LEU A 499 22.35 3.15 -15.19
N CYS A 500 21.14 2.98 -15.75
CA CYS A 500 20.53 3.96 -16.64
C CYS A 500 19.68 4.94 -15.82
N GLY A 501 20.09 6.22 -15.79
CA GLY A 501 19.36 7.26 -15.04
C GLY A 501 19.43 7.10 -13.51
N VAL A 502 20.50 6.55 -12.95
CA VAL A 502 20.56 6.16 -11.52
C VAL A 502 21.56 6.96 -10.70
N LEU A 503 22.81 7.09 -11.16
CA LEU A 503 23.92 7.57 -10.32
C LEU A 503 23.71 8.97 -9.75
N GLY A 504 23.06 9.87 -10.49
CA GLY A 504 22.78 11.23 -10.02
C GLY A 504 21.74 11.33 -8.89
N HIS A 505 21.00 10.26 -8.62
CA HIS A 505 20.11 10.21 -7.45
C HIS A 505 20.86 9.92 -6.15
N LEU A 506 22.08 9.39 -6.24
CA LEU A 506 22.92 9.06 -5.10
C LEU A 506 23.85 10.23 -4.78
N ASP A 507 24.05 10.49 -3.52
CA ASP A 507 25.14 11.35 -3.07
C ASP A 507 26.51 10.64 -3.21
N ALA A 508 27.58 11.37 -3.04
CA ALA A 508 28.94 10.85 -3.17
C ALA A 508 29.21 9.63 -2.24
N ALA A 509 28.64 9.62 -1.03
CA ALA A 509 28.79 8.51 -0.08
C ALA A 509 28.04 7.26 -0.57
N GLY A 510 26.82 7.43 -1.07
CA GLY A 510 26.02 6.37 -1.68
C GLY A 510 26.68 5.78 -2.92
N ARG A 511 27.22 6.63 -3.83
CA ARG A 511 27.97 6.16 -5.00
C ARG A 511 29.23 5.38 -4.60
N ALA A 512 30.00 5.88 -3.63
CA ALA A 512 31.18 5.17 -3.13
C ALA A 512 30.84 3.81 -2.51
N LEU A 513 29.70 3.70 -1.79
CA LEU A 513 29.23 2.42 -1.26
C LEU A 513 28.83 1.48 -2.40
N LEU A 514 28.05 1.96 -3.37
CA LEU A 514 27.66 1.19 -4.55
C LEU A 514 28.86 0.64 -5.29
N TRP A 515 29.86 1.48 -5.62
CA TRP A 515 31.08 1.07 -6.32
C TRP A 515 31.87 0.01 -5.56
N ARG A 516 32.02 0.13 -4.24
CA ARG A 516 32.66 -0.90 -3.41
C ARG A 516 31.92 -2.25 -3.48
N ARG A 517 30.59 -2.24 -3.51
CA ARG A 517 29.77 -3.45 -3.60
C ARG A 517 29.87 -4.09 -4.98
N LEU A 518 29.77 -3.30 -6.04
CA LEU A 518 29.90 -3.75 -7.42
C LEU A 518 31.30 -4.34 -7.68
N ASN A 519 32.35 -3.67 -7.22
CA ASN A 519 33.73 -4.16 -7.36
C ASN A 519 33.95 -5.54 -6.71
N ARG A 520 33.24 -5.85 -5.64
CA ARG A 520 33.34 -7.18 -4.99
C ARG A 520 32.54 -8.26 -5.70
N ARG A 521 31.44 -7.91 -6.35
CA ARG A 521 30.49 -8.87 -6.93
C ARG A 521 30.65 -9.05 -8.44
N LEU A 522 31.21 -8.08 -9.14
CA LEU A 522 31.40 -8.16 -10.58
C LEU A 522 32.35 -9.32 -10.92
N ALA A 523 31.93 -10.18 -11.83
CA ALA A 523 32.71 -11.32 -12.30
C ALA A 523 33.99 -10.87 -13.03
N PRO A 524 35.04 -11.72 -13.13
CA PRO A 524 36.14 -11.47 -14.04
C PRO A 524 35.62 -11.32 -15.48
N GLY A 525 36.00 -10.23 -16.17
CA GLY A 525 35.46 -9.90 -17.50
C GLY A 525 34.06 -9.27 -17.48
N GLY A 526 33.42 -9.16 -16.31
CA GLY A 526 32.15 -8.51 -16.17
C GLY A 526 32.22 -7.00 -16.42
N LEU A 527 31.09 -6.39 -16.75
CA LEU A 527 31.02 -4.98 -17.14
C LEU A 527 29.91 -4.23 -16.39
N VAL A 528 30.12 -2.89 -16.28
CA VAL A 528 29.10 -1.98 -15.76
C VAL A 528 28.77 -0.97 -16.86
N VAL A 529 27.52 -0.79 -17.19
CA VAL A 529 27.02 0.21 -18.13
C VAL A 529 26.39 1.35 -17.36
N VAL A 530 26.84 2.56 -17.60
CA VAL A 530 26.36 3.79 -16.97
C VAL A 530 25.85 4.75 -18.05
N GLU A 531 24.60 5.20 -17.91
CA GLU A 531 24.08 6.30 -18.71
C GLU A 531 24.54 7.62 -18.12
N LEU A 532 25.23 8.43 -18.93
CA LEU A 532 25.73 9.74 -18.57
C LEU A 532 24.72 10.80 -19.02
N MET A 533 24.29 11.67 -18.11
CA MET A 533 23.47 12.82 -18.49
C MET A 533 24.30 13.82 -19.31
N GLN A 534 23.62 14.62 -20.14
CA GLN A 534 24.28 15.59 -21.03
C GLN A 534 24.88 16.81 -20.31
N PHE A 535 24.81 16.86 -18.96
CA PHE A 535 25.36 17.93 -18.15
C PHE A 535 26.18 17.38 -17.00
N GLU A 536 27.42 17.83 -16.94
CA GLU A 536 28.42 17.42 -15.94
C GLU A 536 28.50 18.40 -14.77
N GLU A 537 27.90 19.60 -14.92
CA GLU A 537 27.88 20.67 -13.93
C GLU A 537 26.46 21.18 -13.73
N PRO A 538 26.13 21.77 -12.55
CA PRO A 538 24.85 22.40 -12.31
C PRO A 538 24.56 23.52 -13.32
N LEU A 539 23.39 23.49 -13.94
CA LEU A 539 22.94 24.49 -14.90
C LEU A 539 21.44 24.74 -14.78
N THR A 540 20.97 25.85 -15.32
CA THR A 540 19.55 26.17 -15.38
C THR A 540 19.01 25.83 -16.78
N LEU A 541 18.00 24.96 -16.83
CA LEU A 541 17.22 24.68 -18.03
C LEU A 541 15.79 25.17 -17.79
N PRO A 542 15.27 26.09 -18.58
CA PRO A 542 13.87 26.49 -18.47
C PRO A 542 12.97 25.29 -18.80
N GLY A 543 11.82 25.22 -18.15
CA GLY A 543 10.82 24.18 -18.41
C GLY A 543 10.41 24.20 -19.88
N THR A 544 10.95 23.27 -20.67
CA THR A 544 10.75 23.16 -22.11
C THR A 544 9.99 21.88 -22.43
N ARG A 545 9.02 21.98 -23.35
CA ARG A 545 8.32 20.78 -23.85
C ARG A 545 9.28 19.95 -24.70
N LEU A 546 9.55 18.73 -24.24
CA LEU A 546 10.46 17.82 -24.87
C LEU A 546 9.78 16.77 -25.75
N ALA A 547 8.57 16.32 -25.38
CA ALA A 547 7.87 15.29 -26.10
C ALA A 547 6.35 15.47 -26.08
N THR A 548 5.69 14.89 -27.08
CA THR A 548 4.24 14.82 -27.19
C THR A 548 3.86 13.46 -27.76
N ALA A 549 2.87 12.80 -27.18
CA ALA A 549 2.31 11.54 -27.69
C ALA A 549 0.77 11.59 -27.69
N THR A 550 0.16 10.77 -28.53
CA THR A 550 -1.29 10.61 -28.57
C THR A 550 -1.66 9.16 -28.31
N ALA A 551 -2.59 8.93 -27.38
CA ALA A 551 -3.13 7.61 -27.12
C ALA A 551 -4.65 7.73 -26.99
N GLY A 552 -5.38 7.08 -27.89
CA GLY A 552 -6.83 7.22 -27.99
C GLY A 552 -7.24 8.67 -28.26
N ARG A 553 -8.07 9.22 -27.38
CA ARG A 553 -8.56 10.62 -27.49
C ARG A 553 -7.76 11.60 -26.63
N HIS A 554 -6.63 11.20 -26.08
CA HIS A 554 -5.79 12.06 -25.26
C HIS A 554 -4.46 12.36 -25.94
N ARG A 555 -4.05 13.61 -25.84
CA ARG A 555 -2.73 14.10 -26.19
C ARG A 555 -1.97 14.34 -24.89
N TYR A 556 -0.78 13.79 -24.80
CA TYR A 556 0.13 13.86 -23.67
C TYR A 556 1.31 14.74 -24.01
N GLU A 557 1.68 15.63 -23.11
CA GLU A 557 2.85 16.48 -23.27
C GLU A 557 3.76 16.34 -22.06
N TRP A 558 5.04 16.24 -22.30
CA TRP A 558 6.08 16.27 -21.29
C TRP A 558 6.95 17.50 -21.42
N SER A 559 7.08 18.26 -20.34
CA SER A 559 8.01 19.36 -20.20
C SER A 559 9.02 19.05 -19.11
N PHE A 560 10.27 19.37 -19.37
CA PHE A 560 11.39 19.13 -18.48
C PHE A 560 12.17 20.41 -18.24
N GLY A 561 12.65 20.61 -17.02
CA GLY A 561 13.49 21.71 -16.60
C GLY A 561 14.46 21.30 -15.51
N ALA A 562 15.50 22.09 -15.30
CA ALA A 562 16.48 21.92 -14.25
C ALA A 562 16.87 23.27 -13.65
N ALA A 563 17.12 23.31 -12.36
CA ALA A 563 17.70 24.46 -11.67
C ALA A 563 18.69 23.99 -10.61
N PRO A 564 19.74 24.76 -10.28
CA PRO A 564 20.53 24.50 -9.09
C PRO A 564 19.65 24.38 -7.86
N ASP A 565 19.95 23.45 -6.98
CA ASP A 565 19.22 23.30 -5.71
C ASP A 565 19.54 24.48 -4.80
N GLU A 566 18.52 25.12 -4.24
CA GLU A 566 18.69 26.31 -3.39
C GLU A 566 19.37 26.00 -2.04
N THR A 567 19.41 24.73 -1.66
CA THR A 567 19.83 24.26 -0.36
C THR A 567 21.12 23.44 -0.37
N GLU A 568 21.57 22.99 -1.53
CA GLU A 568 22.69 22.05 -1.66
C GLU A 568 23.57 22.42 -2.87
N ASP A 569 24.77 22.91 -2.60
CA ASP A 569 25.74 23.29 -3.63
C ASP A 569 26.14 22.09 -4.51
N GLY A 570 26.24 22.29 -5.81
CA GLY A 570 26.63 21.24 -6.75
C GLY A 570 25.49 20.29 -7.15
N VAL A 571 24.28 20.50 -6.66
CA VAL A 571 23.12 19.66 -6.93
C VAL A 571 22.11 20.37 -7.82
N LEU A 572 21.41 19.62 -8.66
CA LEU A 572 20.28 20.08 -9.47
C LEU A 572 18.96 19.61 -8.87
N ARG A 573 17.94 20.45 -8.98
CA ARG A 573 16.55 20.08 -8.87
C ARG A 573 15.99 19.92 -10.28
N LEU A 574 15.68 18.68 -10.65
CA LEU A 574 15.05 18.36 -11.92
C LEU A 574 13.54 18.41 -11.76
N HIS A 575 12.84 18.97 -12.75
CA HIS A 575 11.39 19.14 -12.74
C HIS A 575 10.79 18.56 -14.01
N SER A 576 9.82 17.68 -13.85
CA SER A 576 9.01 17.17 -14.95
C SER A 576 7.56 17.62 -14.77
N THR A 577 6.95 18.11 -15.82
CA THR A 577 5.54 18.45 -15.88
C THR A 577 4.87 17.67 -16.99
N TRP A 578 3.83 16.94 -16.66
CA TRP A 578 3.05 16.12 -17.55
C TRP A 578 1.67 16.69 -17.70
N ARG A 579 1.20 16.91 -18.94
CA ARG A 579 -0.12 17.46 -19.25
C ARG A 579 -0.90 16.51 -20.14
N VAL A 580 -2.17 16.31 -19.78
CA VAL A 580 -3.10 15.51 -20.56
C VAL A 580 -4.18 16.42 -21.10
N TYR A 581 -4.40 16.38 -22.39
CA TYR A 581 -5.42 17.15 -23.11
C TYR A 581 -6.40 16.19 -23.76
N ARG A 582 -7.68 16.57 -23.87
CA ARG A 582 -8.58 15.94 -24.83
C ARG A 582 -8.20 16.35 -26.25
N GLU A 583 -8.60 15.56 -27.24
CA GLU A 583 -8.15 15.60 -28.64
C GLU A 583 -7.99 17.01 -29.22
N ASP A 584 -8.93 17.92 -28.97
CA ASP A 584 -8.91 19.29 -29.52
C ASP A 584 -8.87 20.38 -28.44
N ALA A 585 -8.63 20.04 -27.17
CA ALA A 585 -8.63 20.99 -26.08
C ALA A 585 -7.31 21.78 -26.02
N THR A 586 -7.42 23.09 -25.76
CA THR A 586 -6.29 23.98 -25.50
C THR A 586 -5.90 24.01 -24.02
N GLU A 587 -6.82 23.64 -23.12
CA GLU A 587 -6.58 23.55 -21.69
C GLU A 587 -6.34 22.08 -21.28
N ALA A 588 -5.35 21.87 -20.42
CA ALA A 588 -5.05 20.56 -19.90
C ALA A 588 -6.17 20.10 -18.95
N GLU A 589 -6.69 18.90 -19.18
CA GLU A 589 -7.65 18.24 -18.28
C GLU A 589 -6.97 17.81 -16.98
N ARG A 590 -5.67 17.46 -17.06
CA ARG A 590 -4.87 17.02 -15.93
C ARG A 590 -3.43 17.48 -16.08
N GLU A 591 -2.84 17.91 -14.98
CA GLU A 591 -1.44 18.25 -14.88
C GLU A 591 -0.81 17.52 -13.69
N VAL A 592 0.35 16.91 -13.90
CA VAL A 592 1.12 16.20 -12.87
C VAL A 592 2.53 16.75 -12.85
N HIS A 593 3.00 17.06 -11.66
CA HIS A 593 4.37 17.54 -11.43
C HIS A 593 5.17 16.48 -10.70
N ASP A 594 6.41 16.31 -11.12
CA ASP A 594 7.40 15.48 -10.46
C ASP A 594 8.71 16.25 -10.32
N SER A 595 9.38 16.12 -9.18
CA SER A 595 10.62 16.81 -8.90
C SER A 595 11.55 15.94 -8.10
N TYR A 596 12.80 15.87 -8.52
CA TYR A 596 13.80 15.03 -7.88
C TYR A 596 15.18 15.67 -7.88
N ARG A 597 15.98 15.27 -6.90
CA ARG A 597 17.38 15.64 -6.75
C ARG A 597 18.24 14.91 -7.78
N TRP A 598 19.19 15.62 -8.34
CA TRP A 598 20.18 15.05 -9.25
C TRP A 598 21.55 15.68 -8.99
N GLU A 599 22.54 14.87 -8.72
CA GLU A 599 23.92 15.29 -8.62
C GLU A 599 24.59 15.06 -9.99
N PRO A 600 24.99 16.12 -10.69
CA PRO A 600 25.68 16.00 -11.98
C PRO A 600 27.00 15.24 -11.85
N PHE A 601 27.33 14.46 -12.85
CA PHE A 601 28.58 13.72 -12.92
C PHE A 601 28.97 13.48 -14.40
N GLY A 602 30.27 13.39 -14.68
CA GLY A 602 30.80 13.05 -15.97
C GLY A 602 31.54 11.72 -15.98
N LEU A 603 32.07 11.37 -17.15
CA LEU A 603 32.85 10.14 -17.32
C LEU A 603 34.09 10.11 -16.40
N LYS A 604 34.73 11.25 -16.18
CA LYS A 604 35.91 11.36 -15.30
C LYS A 604 35.59 11.02 -13.87
N ASP A 605 34.43 11.48 -13.39
CA ASP A 605 33.98 11.24 -12.02
C ASP A 605 33.67 9.76 -11.80
N VAL A 606 32.96 9.14 -12.75
CA VAL A 606 32.64 7.71 -12.71
C VAL A 606 33.89 6.84 -12.69
N VAL A 607 34.91 7.19 -13.50
CA VAL A 607 36.19 6.48 -13.49
C VAL A 607 36.93 6.66 -12.17
N ALA A 608 37.00 7.89 -11.66
CA ALA A 608 37.69 8.19 -10.40
C ALA A 608 37.02 7.49 -9.21
N GLU A 609 35.67 7.50 -9.12
CA GLU A 609 34.92 6.88 -8.04
C GLU A 609 34.92 5.35 -8.10
N SER A 610 34.80 4.77 -9.30
CA SER A 610 34.70 3.31 -9.45
C SER A 610 36.08 2.61 -9.38
N GLY A 611 37.16 3.30 -9.75
CA GLY A 611 38.49 2.71 -9.92
C GLY A 611 38.56 1.75 -11.12
N MET A 612 37.58 1.79 -12.03
CA MET A 612 37.51 0.96 -13.23
C MET A 612 38.02 1.73 -14.47
N THR A 613 38.39 0.99 -15.52
CA THR A 613 38.64 1.58 -16.84
C THR A 613 37.32 1.75 -17.57
N ALA A 614 37.15 2.87 -18.28
CA ALA A 614 35.92 3.16 -19.01
C ALA A 614 36.17 3.46 -20.47
N ARG A 615 35.22 3.10 -21.33
CA ARG A 615 35.09 3.55 -22.70
C ARG A 615 33.67 4.05 -22.96
N THR A 616 33.52 5.02 -23.84
CA THR A 616 32.21 5.48 -24.29
C THR A 616 31.63 4.52 -25.33
N LEU A 617 30.33 4.25 -25.21
CA LEU A 617 29.55 3.56 -26.22
C LEU A 617 28.78 4.62 -27.02
N PRO A 618 28.93 4.67 -28.35
CA PRO A 618 28.18 5.62 -29.15
C PRO A 618 26.70 5.35 -29.11
N THR A 619 25.93 6.41 -28.93
CA THR A 619 24.45 6.41 -28.99
C THR A 619 23.99 7.29 -30.16
N ARG A 620 22.69 7.33 -30.43
CA ARG A 620 22.10 8.23 -31.42
C ARG A 620 22.42 9.70 -31.08
N PRO A 621 22.70 10.59 -32.06
CA PRO A 621 22.87 12.01 -31.80
C PRO A 621 21.68 12.60 -30.99
N GLY A 622 21.99 13.33 -29.92
CA GLY A 622 21.02 13.92 -29.03
C GLY A 622 20.53 13.00 -27.88
N ALA A 623 20.94 11.73 -27.88
CA ALA A 623 20.67 10.84 -26.73
C ALA A 623 21.82 10.91 -25.70
N PRO A 624 21.53 10.58 -24.41
CA PRO A 624 22.55 10.47 -23.38
C PRO A 624 23.66 9.49 -23.78
N PRO A 625 24.95 9.81 -23.60
CA PRO A 625 26.04 8.89 -23.86
C PRO A 625 26.10 7.77 -22.81
N LEU A 626 26.61 6.61 -23.21
CA LEU A 626 26.80 5.48 -22.30
C LEU A 626 28.30 5.28 -22.04
N ALA A 627 28.67 5.00 -20.79
CA ALA A 627 29.98 4.53 -20.40
C ALA A 627 29.95 3.04 -20.11
N VAL A 628 30.91 2.30 -20.64
CA VAL A 628 31.13 0.88 -20.35
C VAL A 628 32.38 0.76 -19.50
N LEU A 629 32.22 0.28 -18.26
CA LEU A 629 33.31 0.12 -17.31
C LEU A 629 33.68 -1.35 -17.15
N THR A 630 34.98 -1.59 -17.04
CA THR A 630 35.55 -2.92 -16.76
C THR A 630 36.63 -2.79 -15.69
N ARG A 631 36.85 -3.86 -14.92
CA ARG A 631 38.00 -3.85 -14.00
C ARG A 631 39.30 -3.67 -14.75
N ALA A 632 40.23 -2.93 -14.17
CA ALA A 632 41.59 -2.93 -14.64
C ALA A 632 42.15 -4.36 -14.59
N PRO A 633 42.85 -4.85 -15.60
CA PRO A 633 43.47 -6.16 -15.54
C PRO A 633 44.42 -6.21 -14.34
N ASP A 634 44.30 -7.27 -13.51
CA ASP A 634 45.22 -7.48 -12.39
C ASP A 634 46.66 -7.50 -12.90
N ALA A 635 47.49 -6.60 -12.41
CA ALA A 635 48.90 -6.49 -12.77
C ALA A 635 49.73 -7.75 -12.37
N ALA A 636 49.10 -8.78 -11.80
CA ALA A 636 49.74 -9.99 -11.28
C ALA A 636 49.89 -11.15 -12.29
N ASN A 637 49.40 -11.01 -13.54
CA ASN A 637 49.42 -12.13 -14.50
C ASN A 637 50.08 -11.79 -15.83
N THR A 638 51.16 -11.01 -15.80
CA THR A 638 52.05 -10.89 -16.96
C THR A 638 53.05 -12.06 -16.93
N PRO A 639 53.06 -13.00 -17.89
CA PRO A 639 54.07 -14.06 -17.90
C PRO A 639 55.46 -13.43 -18.10
N VAL A 640 56.32 -13.65 -17.12
CA VAL A 640 57.73 -13.27 -17.23
C VAL A 640 58.34 -14.02 -18.43
N PRO A 641 58.95 -13.35 -19.40
CA PRO A 641 59.62 -14.03 -20.53
C PRO A 641 60.75 -14.89 -19.96
N VAL A 642 60.70 -16.20 -20.16
CA VAL A 642 61.78 -17.11 -19.87
C VAL A 642 62.93 -16.82 -20.83
N SER A 643 64.02 -16.22 -20.33
CA SER A 643 65.25 -16.07 -21.07
C SER A 643 65.93 -17.46 -21.20
N THR A 644 65.87 -18.03 -22.37
CA THR A 644 66.73 -19.18 -22.75
C THR A 644 68.12 -18.66 -22.97
N SER A 645 69.01 -18.80 -22.01
CA SER A 645 70.45 -18.72 -22.20
C SER A 645 70.95 -20.01 -22.84
N THR A 646 71.23 -19.96 -24.11
CA THR A 646 72.05 -20.96 -24.83
C THR A 646 73.49 -20.76 -24.43
N HIS A 647 74.08 -21.71 -23.70
CA HIS A 647 75.53 -21.89 -23.68
C HIS A 647 75.88 -22.85 -24.80
N GLY A 648 76.76 -22.38 -25.69
CA GLY A 648 77.56 -23.12 -26.62
C GLY A 648 78.90 -22.51 -26.68
#